data_84088066131cbffeb23fe368d2b0863d
#
_entry.id   84088066131cbffeb23fe368d2b0863d
#
_cell.length_a   1.000
_cell.length_b   1.000
_cell.length_c   1.000
_cell.angle_alpha   90.00
_cell.angle_beta   90.00
_cell.angle_gamma   90.00
#
_symmetry.space_group_name_H-M   'P 1'
#
loop_
_entity.id
_entity.type
_entity.pdbx_description
1 polymer ?
#
loop_
_entity_poly.entity_id
_entity_poly.type
_entity_poly.pdbx_seq_one_letter_code
_entity_poly.pdbx_strand_id
1 'polypeptide(L)'
;MNVVKKTITLDDGRVITLETGKLAKQADGAVELRMGGTMLLATVVSAKEAGEGVDFMPLQVEYKEKFSAAGRFPGGFLKREGRANDYEVLTSRLVDRVLRPLFPENYHADTFVNITMFSSDGIDMPDALAGLAASAALAVSDIPFHGPISEVRVARIDGEFVINPTFEQLEKADMELMVGATYDNIMMVEGEMNEVSEAELLEALKTAHAAIKVQCKAQEELAAEANALTKREYCHEVNDDELRADVKAKCYDKAYKIAQAGCADKHWRQDQFDAICQEYIDALPEEERDEKAPLVKRYYHDVEKEAVRRCILDEGVRLDGRKTTEIRPIWCETDYIPGPHGSAVFTRGETQALATVTLGTKLDEKILDDVLNQGRERFLLHYNFPPFSTGEAKAQRGVGRREIGHGNLAHRALKRMFPDDFPYVCRVVSDILESNGSSSMATVCAGTLSLLDAGVKMKKPVSGIAMGLITDTESDKYAILSDILGDEDHLGDMDFKVTGTRDGITATQMDIKCDGLSYEILERALNQARDGRLHILDIIEKTIPAPREDYKPHVPRIVTMLIPKELIGAVIGPGGKVIQGIQEASGATVSIDEIDEGGYIEVAAANKASIDKALEMINAIVELPEEGKVYHGKVRSIMDFGAFVEFMPNRDGLLHISEISWNRLPDMEASGLKEGDEVEVKLLEVDKKTGKFRLSMRALQEKPEGWVEPQRAPRGERGERGPRREGGNRGPRRESGNNRGPRREHNNNNEE
;
A
#
# COMPACT_ATOMS: atom_id res chain seq x y z
N MET A 1 14.68 4.58 -42.31
CA MET A 1 14.04 4.76 -40.98
C MET A 1 13.90 6.25 -40.80
N ASN A 2 12.68 6.74 -40.61
CA ASN A 2 12.49 8.14 -40.23
C ASN A 2 12.38 8.18 -38.68
N VAL A 3 13.51 8.35 -38.02
CA VAL A 3 13.60 8.41 -36.56
C VAL A 3 13.54 9.89 -36.18
N VAL A 4 12.55 10.26 -35.37
CA VAL A 4 12.41 11.62 -34.86
C VAL A 4 12.65 11.59 -33.34
N LYS A 5 13.38 12.59 -32.86
CA LYS A 5 13.79 12.67 -31.47
C LYS A 5 13.57 14.08 -30.93
N LYS A 6 12.95 14.18 -29.76
CA LYS A 6 12.80 15.42 -28.97
C LYS A 6 13.42 15.28 -27.60
N THR A 7 13.88 16.39 -27.06
CA THR A 7 14.54 16.46 -25.76
C THR A 7 13.88 17.58 -24.93
N ILE A 8 13.54 17.24 -23.69
CA ILE A 8 12.98 18.14 -22.69
C ILE A 8 13.98 18.23 -21.54
N THR A 9 14.40 19.44 -21.19
CA THR A 9 15.29 19.67 -20.05
C THR A 9 14.47 20.16 -18.87
N LEU A 10 14.56 19.47 -17.74
CA LEU A 10 13.95 19.88 -16.47
C LEU A 10 14.78 21.00 -15.81
N ASP A 11 14.20 21.73 -14.87
CA ASP A 11 14.84 22.87 -14.21
C ASP A 11 16.12 22.49 -13.45
N ASP A 12 16.22 21.24 -13.00
CA ASP A 12 17.41 20.68 -12.33
C ASP A 12 18.49 20.16 -13.31
N GLY A 13 18.25 20.30 -14.62
CA GLY A 13 19.17 19.88 -15.67
C GLY A 13 19.03 18.43 -16.12
N ARG A 14 18.16 17.62 -15.48
CA ARG A 14 17.85 16.26 -16.00
C ARG A 14 17.12 16.35 -17.34
N VAL A 15 17.29 15.33 -18.16
CA VAL A 15 16.83 15.35 -19.54
C VAL A 15 15.89 14.18 -19.80
N ILE A 16 14.70 14.49 -20.33
CA ILE A 16 13.76 13.50 -20.89
C ILE A 16 13.93 13.48 -22.39
N THR A 17 14.01 12.31 -22.99
CA THR A 17 14.08 12.13 -24.45
C THR A 17 12.88 11.32 -24.93
N LEU A 18 12.21 11.82 -25.94
CA LEU A 18 11.15 11.14 -26.69
C LEU A 18 11.67 10.76 -28.07
N GLU A 19 11.57 9.49 -28.47
CA GLU A 19 12.03 8.98 -29.77
C GLU A 19 10.91 8.13 -30.40
N THR A 20 10.59 8.37 -31.69
CA THR A 20 9.62 7.59 -32.46
C THR A 20 10.21 7.09 -33.80
N GLY A 21 9.52 6.14 -34.44
CA GLY A 21 9.90 5.62 -35.78
C GLY A 21 10.93 4.49 -35.76
N LYS A 22 11.39 4.03 -34.58
CA LYS A 22 12.41 2.98 -34.44
C LYS A 22 11.83 1.63 -33.98
N LEU A 23 11.06 1.62 -32.93
CA LEU A 23 10.48 0.43 -32.29
C LEU A 23 8.98 0.28 -32.62
N ALA A 24 8.44 -0.91 -32.43
CA ALA A 24 7.02 -1.25 -32.45
C ALA A 24 6.23 -0.67 -33.65
N LYS A 25 6.75 -0.78 -34.86
CA LYS A 25 6.22 -0.16 -36.09
C LYS A 25 4.87 -0.71 -36.58
N GLN A 26 4.31 -1.73 -35.95
CA GLN A 26 2.98 -2.26 -36.26
C GLN A 26 1.89 -1.62 -35.41
N ALA A 27 2.26 -0.90 -34.33
CA ALA A 27 1.34 -0.08 -33.57
C ALA A 27 0.96 1.17 -34.36
N ASP A 28 -0.22 1.71 -34.14
CA ASP A 28 -0.66 2.99 -34.74
C ASP A 28 0.24 4.16 -34.29
N GLY A 29 0.69 4.13 -33.02
CA GLY A 29 1.72 5.02 -32.49
C GLY A 29 2.64 4.30 -31.51
N ALA A 30 3.93 4.66 -31.52
CA ALA A 30 4.93 4.11 -30.60
C ALA A 30 6.00 5.16 -30.26
N VAL A 31 6.29 5.33 -28.99
CA VAL A 31 7.32 6.25 -28.47
C VAL A 31 8.17 5.54 -27.42
N GLU A 32 9.48 5.65 -27.58
CA GLU A 32 10.48 5.35 -26.57
C GLU A 32 10.74 6.63 -25.76
N LEU A 33 10.55 6.57 -24.44
CA LEU A 33 10.88 7.64 -23.51
C LEU A 33 12.07 7.21 -22.65
N ARG A 34 13.04 8.10 -22.47
CA ARG A 34 14.19 7.90 -21.57
C ARG A 34 14.41 9.11 -20.66
N MET A 35 14.73 8.81 -19.39
CA MET A 35 15.23 9.75 -18.41
C MET A 35 16.27 9.02 -17.55
N GLY A 36 17.52 9.50 -17.54
CA GLY A 36 18.59 8.76 -16.87
C GLY A 36 18.74 7.33 -17.38
N GLY A 37 18.74 6.36 -16.48
CA GLY A 37 18.70 4.92 -16.81
C GLY A 37 17.30 4.33 -16.94
N THR A 38 16.25 5.13 -16.71
CA THR A 38 14.85 4.69 -16.87
C THR A 38 14.42 4.81 -18.33
N MET A 39 13.82 3.74 -18.87
CA MET A 39 13.33 3.65 -20.24
C MET A 39 11.93 3.03 -20.27
N LEU A 40 11.00 3.75 -20.88
CA LEU A 40 9.65 3.28 -21.18
C LEU A 40 9.44 3.13 -22.70
N LEU A 41 8.67 2.14 -23.09
CA LEU A 41 8.09 2.04 -24.43
C LEU A 41 6.57 2.14 -24.29
N ALA A 42 5.99 3.18 -24.84
CA ALA A 42 4.54 3.34 -24.97
C ALA A 42 4.12 3.01 -26.40
N THR A 43 3.04 2.24 -26.52
CA THR A 43 2.43 1.88 -27.80
C THR A 43 0.91 2.09 -27.71
N VAL A 44 0.33 2.53 -28.81
CA VAL A 44 -1.13 2.64 -28.93
C VAL A 44 -1.60 1.95 -30.20
N VAL A 45 -2.71 1.22 -30.06
CA VAL A 45 -3.42 0.58 -31.17
C VAL A 45 -4.91 0.80 -30.98
N SER A 46 -5.60 1.21 -32.03
CA SER A 46 -7.04 1.36 -32.02
C SER A 46 -7.68 0.64 -33.20
N ALA A 47 -8.78 -0.06 -32.96
CA ALA A 47 -9.59 -0.63 -34.01
C ALA A 47 -10.01 0.46 -35.03
N LYS A 48 -10.28 0.07 -36.28
CA LYS A 48 -10.70 1.03 -37.30
C LYS A 48 -12.18 1.37 -37.21
N GLU A 49 -12.97 0.42 -36.69
CA GLU A 49 -14.42 0.53 -36.57
C GLU A 49 -14.83 0.28 -35.12
N ALA A 50 -15.95 0.85 -34.69
CA ALA A 50 -16.55 0.56 -33.40
C ALA A 50 -17.13 -0.86 -33.37
N GLY A 51 -17.15 -1.48 -32.19
CA GLY A 51 -17.87 -2.72 -31.95
C GLY A 51 -19.39 -2.51 -32.10
N GLU A 52 -20.14 -3.55 -32.52
CA GLU A 52 -21.58 -3.48 -32.65
C GLU A 52 -22.25 -3.16 -31.31
N GLY A 53 -23.06 -2.09 -31.26
CA GLY A 53 -23.79 -1.67 -30.07
C GLY A 53 -22.93 -1.02 -28.96
N VAL A 54 -21.70 -0.62 -29.26
CA VAL A 54 -20.84 0.14 -28.34
C VAL A 54 -21.17 1.63 -28.45
N ASP A 55 -21.54 2.25 -27.34
CA ASP A 55 -21.94 3.66 -27.22
C ASP A 55 -21.03 4.45 -26.26
N PHE A 56 -19.87 3.93 -25.95
CA PHE A 56 -18.86 4.56 -25.07
C PHE A 56 -17.45 4.37 -25.64
N MET A 57 -16.47 5.11 -25.12
CA MET A 57 -15.06 4.95 -25.47
C MET A 57 -14.42 3.76 -24.74
N PRO A 58 -14.17 2.61 -25.42
CA PRO A 58 -13.58 1.42 -24.80
C PRO A 58 -12.04 1.55 -24.74
N LEU A 59 -11.55 2.42 -23.87
CA LEU A 59 -10.12 2.64 -23.62
C LEU A 59 -9.62 1.65 -22.58
N GLN A 60 -8.52 0.96 -22.88
CA GLN A 60 -7.77 0.15 -21.93
C GLN A 60 -6.32 0.61 -21.87
N VAL A 61 -5.90 1.08 -20.70
CA VAL A 61 -4.52 1.45 -20.40
C VAL A 61 -3.88 0.38 -19.54
N GLU A 62 -2.67 -0.06 -19.94
CA GLU A 62 -1.85 -1.00 -19.18
C GLU A 62 -0.45 -0.45 -18.99
N TYR A 63 -0.04 -0.30 -17.73
CA TYR A 63 1.32 -0.03 -17.33
C TYR A 63 1.94 -1.31 -16.76
N LYS A 64 3.17 -1.62 -17.17
CA LYS A 64 3.84 -2.84 -16.74
C LYS A 64 5.33 -2.63 -16.49
N GLU A 65 5.79 -3.12 -15.34
CA GLU A 65 7.20 -3.21 -14.98
C GLU A 65 7.71 -4.64 -15.18
N LYS A 66 8.87 -4.77 -15.83
CA LYS A 66 9.52 -6.07 -15.99
C LYS A 66 10.68 -6.19 -15.02
N PHE A 67 10.77 -7.31 -14.31
CA PHE A 67 11.93 -7.59 -13.44
C PHE A 67 13.26 -7.56 -14.21
N SER A 68 13.24 -7.94 -15.49
CA SER A 68 14.40 -7.84 -16.36
C SER A 68 14.90 -6.41 -16.56
N ALA A 69 14.04 -5.39 -16.46
CA ALA A 69 14.41 -3.98 -16.57
C ALA A 69 15.34 -3.52 -15.44
N ALA A 70 15.23 -4.13 -14.26
CA ALA A 70 16.12 -3.91 -13.12
C ALA A 70 17.17 -5.03 -12.95
N GLY A 71 17.36 -5.90 -13.95
CA GLY A 71 18.30 -7.02 -13.89
C GLY A 71 17.96 -8.09 -12.85
N ARG A 72 16.68 -8.24 -12.49
CA ARG A 72 16.19 -9.12 -11.43
C ARG A 72 15.32 -10.26 -11.97
N PHE A 73 15.12 -11.29 -11.14
CA PHE A 73 14.16 -12.35 -11.39
C PHE A 73 12.90 -12.15 -10.54
N PRO A 74 11.69 -12.45 -11.07
CA PRO A 74 10.48 -12.50 -10.27
C PRO A 74 10.60 -13.51 -9.11
N GLY A 75 10.10 -13.14 -7.92
CA GLY A 75 10.19 -13.94 -6.71
C GLY A 75 9.40 -15.25 -6.74
N GLY A 76 8.30 -15.29 -7.50
CA GLY A 76 7.39 -16.44 -7.58
C GLY A 76 8.01 -17.72 -8.15
N PHE A 77 7.32 -18.86 -7.95
CA PHE A 77 7.78 -20.19 -8.40
C PHE A 77 8.07 -20.28 -9.90
N LEU A 78 7.22 -19.69 -10.74
CA LEU A 78 7.35 -19.73 -12.20
C LEU A 78 8.46 -18.82 -12.73
N LYS A 79 9.05 -17.95 -11.91
CA LYS A 79 10.06 -16.97 -12.32
C LYS A 79 9.62 -16.13 -13.52
N ARG A 80 8.35 -15.79 -13.59
CA ARG A 80 7.72 -15.01 -14.64
C ARG A 80 6.74 -14.03 -14.03
N GLU A 81 6.62 -12.84 -14.62
CA GLU A 81 5.61 -11.84 -14.28
C GLU A 81 4.21 -12.45 -14.45
N GLY A 82 3.36 -12.22 -13.45
CA GLY A 82 1.99 -12.71 -13.40
C GLY A 82 0.96 -11.64 -13.77
N ARG A 83 -0.09 -11.54 -12.95
CA ARG A 83 -1.06 -10.45 -13.02
C ARG A 83 -0.41 -9.14 -12.59
N ALA A 84 -0.94 -8.02 -13.08
CA ALA A 84 -0.53 -6.70 -12.63
C ALA A 84 -0.67 -6.59 -11.10
N ASN A 85 0.35 -6.05 -10.45
CA ASN A 85 0.31 -5.72 -9.02
C ASN A 85 -0.50 -4.42 -8.80
N ASP A 86 -0.74 -4.07 -7.52
CA ASP A 86 -1.53 -2.89 -7.17
C ASP A 86 -0.91 -1.59 -7.73
N TYR A 87 0.42 -1.47 -7.69
CA TYR A 87 1.14 -0.31 -8.21
C TYR A 87 0.98 -0.14 -9.73
N GLU A 88 1.12 -1.23 -10.50
CA GLU A 88 0.89 -1.22 -11.96
C GLU A 88 -0.56 -0.86 -12.30
N VAL A 89 -1.53 -1.37 -11.51
CA VAL A 89 -2.94 -1.02 -11.67
C VAL A 89 -3.18 0.45 -11.38
N LEU A 90 -2.60 1.00 -10.30
CA LEU A 90 -2.76 2.39 -9.92
C LEU A 90 -2.16 3.33 -10.98
N THR A 91 -0.95 3.05 -11.46
CA THR A 91 -0.32 3.83 -12.53
C THR A 91 -1.16 3.78 -13.82
N SER A 92 -1.66 2.59 -14.20
CA SER A 92 -2.56 2.46 -15.35
C SER A 92 -3.82 3.32 -15.21
N ARG A 93 -4.37 3.42 -14.00
CA ARG A 93 -5.56 4.24 -13.72
C ARG A 93 -5.28 5.73 -13.78
N LEU A 94 -4.12 6.20 -13.32
CA LEU A 94 -3.72 7.61 -13.43
C LEU A 94 -3.69 8.02 -14.90
N VAL A 95 -3.01 7.23 -15.72
CA VAL A 95 -2.91 7.49 -17.17
C VAL A 95 -4.26 7.40 -17.88
N ASP A 96 -5.11 6.40 -17.56
CA ASP A 96 -6.47 6.27 -18.14
C ASP A 96 -7.31 7.52 -17.85
N ARG A 97 -7.29 8.00 -16.60
CA ARG A 97 -8.10 9.15 -16.16
C ARG A 97 -7.72 10.44 -16.83
N VAL A 98 -6.45 10.65 -17.14
CA VAL A 98 -6.00 11.88 -17.82
C VAL A 98 -6.16 11.81 -19.35
N LEU A 99 -6.12 10.62 -19.95
CA LEU A 99 -6.29 10.45 -21.39
C LEU A 99 -7.75 10.38 -21.82
N ARG A 100 -8.58 9.66 -21.06
CA ARG A 100 -9.97 9.34 -21.44
C ARG A 100 -10.84 10.55 -21.82
N PRO A 101 -10.83 11.67 -21.06
CA PRO A 101 -11.66 12.84 -21.37
C PRO A 101 -11.30 13.55 -22.68
N LEU A 102 -10.14 13.23 -23.26
CA LEU A 102 -9.63 13.90 -24.46
C LEU A 102 -9.87 13.10 -25.75
N PHE A 103 -10.50 11.94 -25.64
CA PHE A 103 -11.04 11.29 -26.83
C PHE A 103 -12.39 11.93 -27.19
N PRO A 104 -12.72 12.07 -28.50
CA PRO A 104 -14.03 12.55 -28.89
C PRO A 104 -15.15 11.66 -28.32
N GLU A 105 -16.23 12.25 -27.83
CA GLU A 105 -17.36 11.51 -27.24
C GLU A 105 -17.94 10.45 -28.19
N ASN A 106 -17.93 10.74 -29.50
CA ASN A 106 -18.42 9.86 -30.56
C ASN A 106 -17.37 8.88 -31.11
N TYR A 107 -16.20 8.69 -30.41
CA TYR A 107 -15.18 7.72 -30.80
C TYR A 107 -15.33 6.45 -29.97
N HIS A 108 -15.87 5.37 -30.57
CA HIS A 108 -16.23 4.15 -29.87
C HIS A 108 -15.38 2.91 -30.26
N ALA A 109 -14.21 3.12 -30.88
CA ALA A 109 -13.32 2.03 -31.27
C ALA A 109 -12.47 1.53 -30.09
N ASP A 110 -12.35 0.20 -29.95
CA ASP A 110 -11.47 -0.43 -28.99
C ASP A 110 -10.06 0.14 -29.10
N THR A 111 -9.57 0.75 -28.03
CA THR A 111 -8.25 1.41 -27.99
C THR A 111 -7.43 0.90 -26.82
N PHE A 112 -6.22 0.42 -27.13
CA PHE A 112 -5.26 -0.14 -26.17
C PHE A 112 -4.00 0.72 -26.10
N VAL A 113 -3.70 1.23 -24.91
CA VAL A 113 -2.45 1.95 -24.61
C VAL A 113 -1.62 1.08 -23.70
N ASN A 114 -0.43 0.66 -24.16
CA ASN A 114 0.46 -0.19 -23.40
C ASN A 114 1.76 0.56 -23.11
N ILE A 115 2.10 0.70 -21.84
CA ILE A 115 3.32 1.33 -21.36
C ILE A 115 4.16 0.27 -20.64
N THR A 116 5.35 0.00 -21.13
CA THR A 116 6.22 -1.03 -20.54
C THR A 116 7.57 -0.45 -20.15
N MET A 117 7.99 -0.68 -18.92
CA MET A 117 9.33 -0.35 -18.47
C MET A 117 10.32 -1.41 -18.95
N PHE A 118 11.33 -0.99 -19.73
CA PHE A 118 12.38 -1.85 -20.27
C PHE A 118 13.74 -1.66 -19.60
N SER A 119 13.92 -0.55 -18.86
CA SER A 119 15.13 -0.28 -18.08
C SER A 119 14.80 0.61 -16.89
N SER A 120 15.46 0.41 -15.77
CA SER A 120 15.48 1.32 -14.64
C SER A 120 16.80 1.17 -13.88
N ASP A 121 17.37 2.30 -13.45
CA ASP A 121 18.51 2.37 -12.53
C ASP A 121 18.11 2.50 -11.07
N GLY A 122 16.80 2.57 -10.78
CA GLY A 122 16.26 2.76 -9.43
C GLY A 122 16.41 4.20 -8.91
N ILE A 123 16.67 5.16 -9.78
CA ILE A 123 16.82 6.59 -9.43
C ILE A 123 15.56 7.37 -9.82
N ASP A 124 15.26 7.40 -11.13
CA ASP A 124 14.12 8.13 -11.67
C ASP A 124 12.85 7.24 -11.66
N MET A 125 11.73 7.80 -11.18
CA MET A 125 10.47 7.07 -11.03
C MET A 125 9.76 6.92 -12.38
N PRO A 126 9.53 5.69 -12.87
CA PRO A 126 8.96 5.46 -14.19
C PRO A 126 7.46 5.81 -14.29
N ASP A 127 6.71 5.71 -13.21
CA ASP A 127 5.28 6.04 -13.16
C ASP A 127 5.01 7.53 -13.45
N ALA A 128 5.91 8.42 -12.97
CA ALA A 128 5.83 9.85 -13.24
C ALA A 128 6.06 10.22 -14.73
N LEU A 129 6.50 9.27 -15.53
CA LEU A 129 6.79 9.41 -16.96
C LEU A 129 5.77 8.70 -17.85
N ALA A 130 4.88 7.90 -17.24
CA ALA A 130 3.97 7.01 -17.95
C ALA A 130 2.93 7.79 -18.78
N GLY A 131 2.34 8.85 -18.19
CA GLY A 131 1.36 9.70 -18.88
C GLY A 131 1.97 10.44 -20.08
N LEU A 132 3.19 10.99 -19.94
CA LEU A 132 3.93 11.62 -21.02
C LEU A 132 4.22 10.64 -22.16
N ALA A 133 4.67 9.43 -21.85
CA ALA A 133 4.98 8.41 -22.85
C ALA A 133 3.72 7.97 -23.62
N ALA A 134 2.61 7.75 -22.91
CA ALA A 134 1.33 7.36 -23.49
C ALA A 134 0.75 8.43 -24.40
N SER A 135 0.76 9.69 -23.95
CA SER A 135 0.29 10.83 -24.73
C SER A 135 1.15 11.07 -25.97
N ALA A 136 2.46 10.96 -25.84
CA ALA A 136 3.36 11.07 -26.98
C ALA A 136 3.10 9.98 -28.03
N ALA A 137 2.79 8.74 -27.63
CA ALA A 137 2.40 7.68 -28.55
C ALA A 137 1.09 7.98 -29.28
N LEU A 138 0.09 8.56 -28.59
CA LEU A 138 -1.14 9.06 -29.21
C LEU A 138 -0.88 10.23 -30.15
N ALA A 139 -0.02 11.17 -29.77
CA ALA A 139 0.30 12.34 -30.58
C ALA A 139 0.92 11.97 -31.93
N VAL A 140 1.78 10.91 -31.98
CA VAL A 140 2.41 10.43 -33.21
C VAL A 140 1.58 9.38 -33.95
N SER A 141 0.36 9.06 -33.50
CA SER A 141 -0.58 8.16 -34.17
C SER A 141 -1.60 8.92 -35.03
N ASP A 142 -2.36 8.20 -35.83
CA ASP A 142 -3.51 8.77 -36.57
C ASP A 142 -4.83 8.73 -35.77
N ILE A 143 -4.80 8.28 -34.51
CA ILE A 143 -5.97 8.15 -33.65
C ILE A 143 -6.49 9.54 -33.27
N PRO A 144 -7.83 9.80 -33.32
CA PRO A 144 -8.43 11.05 -32.85
C PRO A 144 -8.20 11.26 -31.36
N PHE A 145 -7.54 12.36 -31.02
CA PHE A 145 -7.18 12.69 -29.63
C PHE A 145 -6.96 14.19 -29.50
N HIS A 146 -7.65 14.84 -28.55
CA HIS A 146 -7.62 16.29 -28.31
C HIS A 146 -6.49 16.73 -27.37
N GLY A 147 -5.48 15.87 -27.15
CA GLY A 147 -4.25 16.22 -26.43
C GLY A 147 -3.28 17.06 -27.26
N PRO A 148 -2.02 17.17 -26.83
CA PRO A 148 -1.38 16.28 -25.87
C PRO A 148 -1.65 16.62 -24.41
N ILE A 149 -1.41 15.63 -23.55
CA ILE A 149 -1.30 15.81 -22.11
C ILE A 149 0.13 15.49 -21.66
N SER A 150 0.44 15.89 -20.44
CA SER A 150 1.51 15.24 -19.70
C SER A 150 1.12 15.00 -18.26
N GLU A 151 1.92 14.17 -17.60
CA GLU A 151 1.79 13.83 -16.20
C GLU A 151 3.14 14.03 -15.53
N VAL A 152 3.16 14.68 -14.37
CA VAL A 152 4.37 14.85 -13.56
C VAL A 152 4.06 14.54 -12.10
N ARG A 153 5.07 14.02 -11.38
CA ARG A 153 5.05 14.01 -9.93
C ARG A 153 5.63 15.31 -9.41
N VAL A 154 4.93 15.99 -8.53
CA VAL A 154 5.46 17.12 -7.77
C VAL A 154 5.55 16.71 -6.30
N ALA A 155 6.72 16.92 -5.68
CA ALA A 155 6.93 16.73 -4.27
C ALA A 155 7.37 18.03 -3.61
N ARG A 156 7.03 18.20 -2.32
CA ARG A 156 7.57 19.28 -1.50
C ARG A 156 8.59 18.70 -0.52
N ILE A 157 9.82 19.23 -0.59
CA ILE A 157 10.96 18.79 0.20
C ILE A 157 11.61 20.03 0.81
N ASP A 158 11.69 20.10 2.13
CA ASP A 158 12.22 21.26 2.86
C ASP A 158 11.57 22.60 2.45
N GLY A 159 10.27 22.56 2.06
CA GLY A 159 9.50 23.73 1.62
C GLY A 159 9.61 24.07 0.14
N GLU A 160 10.47 23.41 -0.63
CA GLU A 160 10.68 23.65 -2.06
C GLU A 160 9.96 22.58 -2.91
N PHE A 161 9.41 22.98 -4.06
CA PHE A 161 8.76 22.05 -4.99
C PHE A 161 9.77 21.44 -5.96
N VAL A 162 9.72 20.13 -6.10
CA VAL A 162 10.59 19.33 -6.99
C VAL A 162 9.71 18.56 -7.98
N ILE A 163 9.98 18.73 -9.28
CA ILE A 163 9.31 18.00 -10.36
C ILE A 163 10.03 16.67 -10.62
N ASN A 164 9.27 15.59 -10.67
CA ASN A 164 9.75 14.22 -10.86
C ASN A 164 10.91 13.91 -9.90
N PRO A 165 10.67 13.95 -8.57
CA PRO A 165 11.71 13.65 -7.59
C PRO A 165 12.25 12.23 -7.79
N THR A 166 13.49 12.00 -7.37
CA THR A 166 14.04 10.65 -7.28
C THR A 166 13.41 9.86 -6.14
N PHE A 167 13.59 8.53 -6.10
CA PHE A 167 13.12 7.71 -4.99
C PHE A 167 13.65 8.21 -3.64
N GLU A 168 14.95 8.53 -3.55
CA GLU A 168 15.58 9.06 -2.32
C GLU A 168 15.00 10.42 -1.89
N GLN A 169 14.71 11.29 -2.84
CA GLN A 169 14.11 12.59 -2.56
C GLN A 169 12.69 12.45 -2.03
N LEU A 170 11.93 11.50 -2.60
CA LEU A 170 10.52 11.29 -2.23
C LEU A 170 10.37 10.83 -0.76
N GLU A 171 11.33 10.06 -0.23
CA GLU A 171 11.35 9.64 1.19
C GLU A 171 11.33 10.83 2.17
N LYS A 172 11.84 12.00 1.77
CA LYS A 172 11.91 13.22 2.58
C LYS A 172 10.72 14.16 2.37
N ALA A 173 9.84 13.83 1.42
CA ALA A 173 8.75 14.71 1.03
C ALA A 173 7.61 14.72 2.06
N ASP A 174 7.14 15.90 2.39
CA ASP A 174 5.94 16.12 3.20
C ASP A 174 4.66 16.22 2.36
N MET A 175 4.80 16.35 1.05
CA MET A 175 3.73 16.31 0.05
C MET A 175 4.24 15.63 -1.22
N GLU A 176 3.41 14.76 -1.78
CA GLU A 176 3.59 14.22 -3.12
C GLU A 176 2.27 14.18 -3.89
N LEU A 177 2.28 14.62 -5.13
CA LEU A 177 1.13 14.66 -6.02
C LEU A 177 1.53 14.17 -7.42
N MET A 178 0.70 13.32 -8.00
CA MET A 178 0.67 13.11 -9.44
C MET A 178 -0.33 14.08 -10.04
N VAL A 179 0.10 14.87 -11.01
CA VAL A 179 -0.72 15.86 -11.71
C VAL A 179 -0.68 15.59 -13.18
N GLY A 180 -1.85 15.39 -13.78
CA GLY A 180 -2.02 15.26 -15.22
C GLY A 180 -2.75 16.50 -15.79
N ALA A 181 -2.26 17.05 -16.88
CA ALA A 181 -2.81 18.26 -17.48
C ALA A 181 -2.60 18.30 -18.99
N THR A 182 -3.46 19.08 -19.68
CA THR A 182 -3.18 19.59 -21.02
C THR A 182 -2.29 20.83 -20.94
N TYR A 183 -2.02 21.47 -22.07
CA TYR A 183 -1.34 22.77 -22.07
C TYR A 183 -2.14 23.83 -21.28
N ASP A 184 -3.46 23.83 -21.39
CA ASP A 184 -4.30 24.88 -20.82
C ASP A 184 -4.88 24.50 -19.45
N ASN A 185 -5.17 23.22 -19.19
CA ASN A 185 -6.04 22.78 -18.12
C ASN A 185 -5.51 21.60 -17.32
N ILE A 186 -5.65 21.64 -15.98
CA ILE A 186 -5.45 20.51 -15.09
C ILE A 186 -6.61 19.53 -15.28
N MET A 187 -6.29 18.24 -15.47
CA MET A 187 -7.27 17.17 -15.75
C MET A 187 -7.39 16.16 -14.61
N MET A 188 -6.28 15.87 -13.94
CA MET A 188 -6.22 14.84 -12.89
C MET A 188 -5.20 15.24 -11.82
N VAL A 189 -5.57 15.01 -10.57
CA VAL A 189 -4.67 15.15 -9.42
C VAL A 189 -4.86 13.95 -8.49
N GLU A 190 -3.80 13.36 -8.02
CA GLU A 190 -3.85 12.34 -6.97
C GLU A 190 -2.59 12.37 -6.12
N GLY A 191 -2.73 12.34 -4.78
CA GLY A 191 -1.55 12.27 -3.91
C GLY A 191 -1.85 12.30 -2.43
N GLU A 192 -0.77 12.31 -1.66
CA GLU A 192 -0.79 12.33 -0.19
C GLU A 192 0.12 13.41 0.38
N MET A 193 -0.18 13.85 1.59
CA MET A 193 0.57 14.94 2.22
C MET A 193 0.41 14.96 3.76
N ASN A 194 1.33 15.65 4.42
CA ASN A 194 1.34 15.82 5.86
C ASN A 194 0.65 17.14 6.26
N GLU A 195 -0.70 17.13 6.30
CA GLU A 195 -1.50 18.28 6.76
C GLU A 195 -1.18 19.60 6.04
N VAL A 196 -1.10 19.53 4.71
CA VAL A 196 -0.82 20.69 3.84
C VAL A 196 -2.06 21.58 3.75
N SER A 197 -1.86 22.91 3.68
CA SER A 197 -2.93 23.85 3.49
C SER A 197 -3.48 23.84 2.05
N GLU A 198 -4.71 24.33 1.86
CA GLU A 198 -5.36 24.47 0.58
C GLU A 198 -4.57 25.38 -0.38
N ALA A 199 -3.93 26.43 0.15
CA ALA A 199 -3.11 27.36 -0.62
C ALA A 199 -1.80 26.70 -1.12
N GLU A 200 -1.12 25.93 -0.27
CA GLU A 200 0.10 25.20 -0.64
C GLU A 200 -0.20 24.13 -1.68
N LEU A 201 -1.32 23.42 -1.55
CA LEU A 201 -1.77 22.47 -2.58
C LEU A 201 -1.97 23.18 -3.94
N LEU A 202 -2.60 24.35 -3.95
CA LEU A 202 -2.81 25.11 -5.17
C LEU A 202 -1.49 25.56 -5.82
N GLU A 203 -0.50 25.97 -5.04
CA GLU A 203 0.84 26.32 -5.56
C GLU A 203 1.57 25.10 -6.14
N ALA A 204 1.46 23.91 -5.51
CA ALA A 204 1.98 22.68 -6.08
C ALA A 204 1.36 22.36 -7.46
N LEU A 205 0.04 22.54 -7.60
CA LEU A 205 -0.66 22.35 -8.86
C LEU A 205 -0.19 23.32 -9.95
N LYS A 206 0.02 24.60 -9.63
CA LYS A 206 0.58 25.59 -10.56
C LYS A 206 1.99 25.24 -11.02
N THR A 207 2.82 24.78 -10.08
CA THR A 207 4.20 24.37 -10.37
C THR A 207 4.22 23.15 -11.31
N ALA A 208 3.40 22.13 -11.02
CA ALA A 208 3.25 20.96 -11.86
C ALA A 208 2.76 21.33 -13.27
N HIS A 209 1.74 22.18 -13.38
CA HIS A 209 1.18 22.62 -14.65
C HIS A 209 2.19 23.39 -15.51
N ALA A 210 3.04 24.22 -14.89
CA ALA A 210 4.11 24.92 -15.61
C ALA A 210 5.09 23.94 -16.27
N ALA A 211 5.49 22.88 -15.58
CA ALA A 211 6.34 21.83 -16.13
C ALA A 211 5.63 21.03 -17.24
N ILE A 212 4.34 20.70 -17.06
CA ILE A 212 3.53 19.98 -18.04
C ILE A 212 3.42 20.74 -19.35
N LYS A 213 3.24 22.07 -19.32
CA LYS A 213 3.17 22.90 -20.55
C LYS A 213 4.38 22.74 -21.45
N VAL A 214 5.58 22.65 -20.87
CA VAL A 214 6.82 22.42 -21.63
C VAL A 214 6.80 21.04 -22.29
N GLN A 215 6.29 20.04 -21.58
CA GLN A 215 6.22 18.66 -22.08
C GLN A 215 5.14 18.48 -23.14
N CYS A 216 4.00 19.16 -23.05
CA CYS A 216 2.96 19.19 -24.09
C CYS A 216 3.51 19.80 -25.39
N LYS A 217 4.18 20.93 -25.31
CA LYS A 217 4.79 21.57 -26.49
C LYS A 217 5.81 20.69 -27.20
N ALA A 218 6.64 19.97 -26.45
CA ALA A 218 7.60 19.04 -27.02
C ALA A 218 6.93 17.88 -27.78
N GLN A 219 5.75 17.43 -27.33
CA GLN A 219 4.97 16.39 -28.02
C GLN A 219 4.34 16.91 -29.31
N GLU A 220 3.82 18.16 -29.33
CA GLU A 220 3.31 18.81 -30.55
C GLU A 220 4.41 18.92 -31.61
N GLU A 221 5.62 19.33 -31.21
CA GLU A 221 6.79 19.40 -32.08
C GLU A 221 7.20 18.02 -32.58
N LEU A 222 7.16 16.98 -31.72
CA LEU A 222 7.46 15.59 -32.12
C LEU A 222 6.47 15.09 -33.16
N ALA A 223 5.15 15.33 -32.95
CA ALA A 223 4.09 14.92 -33.86
C ALA A 223 4.22 15.64 -35.22
N ALA A 224 4.54 16.94 -35.22
CA ALA A 224 4.76 17.72 -36.44
C ALA A 224 5.95 17.18 -37.25
N GLU A 225 7.10 16.92 -36.62
CA GLU A 225 8.29 16.38 -37.27
C GLU A 225 8.11 14.92 -37.73
N ALA A 226 7.26 14.15 -37.03
CA ALA A 226 6.88 12.80 -37.43
C ALA A 226 5.84 12.78 -38.57
N ASN A 227 5.30 13.93 -39.00
CA ASN A 227 4.19 14.09 -39.94
C ASN A 227 2.91 13.37 -39.51
N ALA A 228 2.58 13.42 -38.21
CA ALA A 228 1.45 12.72 -37.59
C ALA A 228 0.27 13.65 -37.20
N LEU A 229 0.22 14.86 -37.78
CA LEU A 229 -0.83 15.83 -37.46
C LEU A 229 -2.21 15.45 -38.02
N THR A 230 -2.24 14.66 -39.10
CA THR A 230 -3.49 14.21 -39.70
C THR A 230 -4.04 13.01 -38.95
N LYS A 231 -5.24 13.19 -38.38
CA LYS A 231 -5.95 12.11 -37.68
C LYS A 231 -6.90 11.40 -38.64
N ARG A 232 -7.20 10.09 -38.35
CA ARG A 232 -8.11 9.28 -39.17
C ARG A 232 -9.53 9.85 -39.14
N GLU A 233 -10.22 9.75 -40.25
CA GLU A 233 -11.65 9.98 -40.31
C GLU A 233 -12.38 8.73 -39.79
N TYR A 234 -13.51 8.95 -39.10
CA TYR A 234 -14.32 7.87 -38.52
C TYR A 234 -15.80 8.29 -38.48
N CYS A 235 -16.68 7.28 -38.44
CA CYS A 235 -18.11 7.47 -38.27
C CYS A 235 -18.65 6.33 -37.39
N HIS A 236 -18.60 6.53 -36.07
CA HIS A 236 -19.03 5.52 -35.10
C HIS A 236 -20.45 5.73 -34.58
N GLU A 237 -21.11 6.81 -34.99
CA GLU A 237 -22.48 7.12 -34.62
C GLU A 237 -23.34 7.45 -35.83
N VAL A 238 -24.54 6.94 -35.79
CA VAL A 238 -25.63 7.45 -36.65
C VAL A 238 -26.43 8.46 -35.85
N ASN A 239 -26.62 9.66 -36.37
CA ASN A 239 -27.36 10.73 -35.73
C ASN A 239 -28.62 11.06 -36.54
N ASP A 240 -29.70 11.41 -35.83
CA ASP A 240 -30.97 11.91 -36.33
C ASP A 240 -31.28 13.22 -35.60
N ASP A 241 -30.94 14.35 -36.21
CA ASP A 241 -31.07 15.66 -35.58
C ASP A 241 -32.54 16.09 -35.44
N GLU A 242 -33.45 15.61 -36.30
CA GLU A 242 -34.90 15.88 -36.20
C GLU A 242 -35.46 15.12 -34.98
N LEU A 243 -35.10 13.87 -34.81
CA LEU A 243 -35.46 13.06 -33.63
C LEU A 243 -34.91 13.67 -32.36
N ARG A 244 -33.63 14.11 -32.35
CA ARG A 244 -32.98 14.76 -31.20
C ARG A 244 -33.74 16.00 -30.77
N ALA A 245 -34.11 16.88 -31.71
CA ALA A 245 -34.86 18.08 -31.42
C ALA A 245 -36.28 17.79 -30.89
N ASP A 246 -36.95 16.75 -31.42
CA ASP A 246 -38.28 16.37 -30.96
C ASP A 246 -38.24 15.73 -29.54
N VAL A 247 -37.27 14.87 -29.27
CA VAL A 247 -37.03 14.33 -27.92
C VAL A 247 -36.81 15.47 -26.92
N LYS A 248 -35.96 16.42 -27.23
CA LYS A 248 -35.71 17.60 -26.37
C LYS A 248 -36.99 18.37 -26.11
N ALA A 249 -37.71 18.72 -27.16
CA ALA A 249 -38.91 19.52 -27.05
C ALA A 249 -40.03 18.84 -26.23
N LYS A 250 -40.13 17.51 -26.25
CA LYS A 250 -41.21 16.75 -25.54
C LYS A 250 -40.82 16.31 -24.14
N CYS A 251 -39.53 16.14 -23.85
CA CYS A 251 -39.07 15.53 -22.61
C CYS A 251 -38.45 16.55 -21.63
N TYR A 252 -37.85 17.67 -22.11
CA TYR A 252 -37.08 18.59 -21.26
C TYR A 252 -37.87 19.14 -20.07
N ASP A 253 -39.06 19.68 -20.29
CA ASP A 253 -39.85 20.26 -19.21
C ASP A 253 -40.30 19.25 -18.17
N LYS A 254 -40.48 17.97 -18.58
CA LYS A 254 -40.83 16.90 -17.69
C LYS A 254 -39.60 16.51 -16.83
N ALA A 255 -38.45 16.34 -17.45
CA ALA A 255 -37.19 16.04 -16.78
C ALA A 255 -36.79 17.15 -15.79
N TYR A 256 -36.93 18.41 -16.17
CA TYR A 256 -36.68 19.56 -15.30
C TYR A 256 -37.57 19.56 -14.05
N LYS A 257 -38.84 19.21 -14.17
CA LYS A 257 -39.77 19.08 -13.01
C LYS A 257 -39.37 17.97 -12.06
N ILE A 258 -38.84 16.85 -12.58
CA ILE A 258 -38.32 15.78 -11.71
C ILE A 258 -37.06 16.25 -10.96
N ALA A 259 -36.13 16.93 -11.65
CA ALA A 259 -34.96 17.54 -11.02
C ALA A 259 -35.37 18.55 -9.92
N GLN A 260 -36.38 19.39 -10.18
CA GLN A 260 -36.91 20.39 -9.26
C GLN A 260 -37.67 19.77 -8.06
N ALA A 261 -38.16 18.53 -8.17
CA ALA A 261 -38.91 17.86 -7.10
C ALA A 261 -38.06 17.61 -5.84
N GLY A 262 -36.72 17.58 -5.95
CA GLY A 262 -35.81 17.48 -4.82
C GLY A 262 -36.02 16.23 -3.97
N CYS A 263 -36.26 15.08 -4.60
CA CYS A 263 -36.52 13.83 -3.90
C CYS A 263 -35.23 13.10 -3.53
N ALA A 264 -35.04 12.76 -2.28
CA ALA A 264 -33.81 12.08 -1.80
C ALA A 264 -33.73 10.61 -2.23
N ASP A 265 -34.86 9.94 -2.51
CA ASP A 265 -34.90 8.54 -2.92
C ASP A 265 -34.37 8.36 -4.35
N LYS A 266 -33.23 7.67 -4.47
CA LYS A 266 -32.55 7.40 -5.74
C LYS A 266 -33.42 6.58 -6.71
N HIS A 267 -34.10 5.53 -6.21
CA HIS A 267 -34.90 4.64 -7.04
C HIS A 267 -36.12 5.38 -7.60
N TRP A 268 -36.79 6.19 -6.75
CA TRP A 268 -37.88 7.02 -7.22
C TRP A 268 -37.46 7.96 -8.34
N ARG A 269 -36.31 8.66 -8.20
CA ARG A 269 -35.81 9.56 -9.26
C ARG A 269 -35.55 8.82 -10.55
N GLN A 270 -34.86 7.68 -10.48
CA GLN A 270 -34.55 6.85 -11.64
C GLN A 270 -35.84 6.37 -12.33
N ASP A 271 -36.81 5.84 -11.58
CA ASP A 271 -38.10 5.40 -12.13
C ASP A 271 -38.83 6.53 -12.85
N GLN A 272 -38.78 7.76 -12.30
CA GLN A 272 -39.44 8.91 -12.95
C GLN A 272 -38.73 9.33 -14.23
N PHE A 273 -37.40 9.38 -14.28
CA PHE A 273 -36.64 9.70 -15.47
C PHE A 273 -36.83 8.62 -16.55
N ASP A 274 -36.72 7.35 -16.16
CA ASP A 274 -36.96 6.22 -17.08
C ASP A 274 -38.40 6.22 -17.67
N ALA A 275 -39.39 6.56 -16.84
CA ALA A 275 -40.79 6.66 -17.31
C ALA A 275 -40.99 7.71 -18.39
N ILE A 276 -40.29 8.85 -18.32
CA ILE A 276 -40.37 9.91 -19.38
C ILE A 276 -39.79 9.37 -20.70
N CYS A 277 -38.64 8.72 -20.64
CA CYS A 277 -38.00 8.09 -21.81
C CYS A 277 -38.91 7.03 -22.42
N GLN A 278 -39.46 6.16 -21.58
CA GLN A 278 -40.32 5.08 -22.03
C GLN A 278 -41.64 5.61 -22.62
N GLU A 279 -42.25 6.63 -22.01
CA GLU A 279 -43.47 7.29 -22.56
C GLU A 279 -43.22 7.81 -23.97
N TYR A 280 -42.04 8.39 -24.25
CA TYR A 280 -41.69 8.86 -25.59
C TYR A 280 -41.52 7.69 -26.54
N ILE A 281 -40.83 6.62 -26.16
CA ILE A 281 -40.61 5.43 -26.99
C ILE A 281 -41.97 4.78 -27.33
N ASP A 282 -42.87 4.66 -26.35
CA ASP A 282 -44.19 4.08 -26.55
C ASP A 282 -45.10 4.91 -27.49
N ALA A 283 -44.86 6.19 -27.57
CA ALA A 283 -45.56 7.08 -28.49
C ALA A 283 -45.09 6.99 -29.96
N LEU A 284 -43.94 6.33 -30.20
CA LEU A 284 -43.45 6.10 -31.56
C LEU A 284 -44.33 5.05 -32.29
N PRO A 285 -44.42 5.12 -33.65
CA PRO A 285 -45.00 4.05 -34.43
C PRO A 285 -44.36 2.70 -34.12
N GLU A 286 -45.15 1.63 -33.99
CA GLU A 286 -44.67 0.31 -33.61
C GLU A 286 -43.55 -0.21 -34.53
N GLU A 287 -43.64 0.11 -35.82
CA GLU A 287 -42.66 -0.28 -36.85
C GLU A 287 -41.29 0.41 -36.68
N GLU A 288 -41.22 1.55 -36.00
CA GLU A 288 -39.99 2.35 -35.81
C GLU A 288 -39.37 2.20 -34.41
N ARG A 289 -40.10 1.59 -33.46
CA ARG A 289 -39.68 1.54 -32.06
C ARG A 289 -38.31 0.88 -31.84
N ASP A 290 -38.14 -0.31 -32.42
CA ASP A 290 -36.91 -1.10 -32.21
C ASP A 290 -35.69 -0.39 -32.82
N GLU A 291 -35.87 0.30 -33.94
CA GLU A 291 -34.81 1.01 -34.64
C GLU A 291 -34.44 2.33 -33.92
N LYS A 292 -35.46 3.09 -33.46
CA LYS A 292 -35.26 4.42 -32.88
C LYS A 292 -35.02 4.42 -31.36
N ALA A 293 -35.44 3.37 -30.65
CA ALA A 293 -35.31 3.32 -29.19
C ALA A 293 -33.86 3.53 -28.68
N PRO A 294 -32.80 2.97 -29.27
CA PRO A 294 -31.44 3.26 -28.85
C PRO A 294 -31.04 4.75 -28.99
N LEU A 295 -31.46 5.37 -30.13
CA LEU A 295 -31.21 6.79 -30.37
C LEU A 295 -31.98 7.68 -29.38
N VAL A 296 -33.25 7.35 -29.13
CA VAL A 296 -34.10 8.07 -28.17
C VAL A 296 -33.46 8.02 -26.77
N LYS A 297 -32.99 6.86 -26.32
CA LYS A 297 -32.31 6.73 -25.01
C LYS A 297 -31.07 7.61 -24.92
N ARG A 298 -30.23 7.64 -25.97
CA ARG A 298 -29.05 8.47 -26.04
C ARG A 298 -29.41 9.97 -25.99
N TYR A 299 -30.34 10.42 -26.82
CA TYR A 299 -30.75 11.83 -26.85
C TYR A 299 -31.50 12.24 -25.57
N TYR A 300 -32.26 11.33 -24.97
CA TYR A 300 -32.92 11.59 -23.70
C TYR A 300 -31.92 11.73 -22.56
N HIS A 301 -30.85 10.96 -22.54
CA HIS A 301 -29.77 11.15 -21.58
C HIS A 301 -29.16 12.56 -21.64
N ASP A 302 -28.95 13.09 -22.83
CA ASP A 302 -28.48 14.48 -22.99
C ASP A 302 -29.50 15.50 -22.45
N VAL A 303 -30.81 15.24 -22.67
CA VAL A 303 -31.90 16.07 -22.14
C VAL A 303 -31.99 16.03 -20.63
N GLU A 304 -31.85 14.85 -20.02
CA GLU A 304 -31.80 14.66 -18.58
C GLU A 304 -30.59 15.39 -17.98
N LYS A 305 -29.41 15.21 -18.55
CA LYS A 305 -28.18 15.89 -18.15
C LYS A 305 -28.36 17.42 -18.18
N GLU A 306 -28.90 17.97 -19.26
CA GLU A 306 -29.13 19.40 -19.38
C GLU A 306 -30.16 19.90 -18.35
N ALA A 307 -31.29 19.20 -18.18
CA ALA A 307 -32.33 19.57 -17.24
C ALA A 307 -31.85 19.61 -15.78
N VAL A 308 -31.10 18.59 -15.36
CA VAL A 308 -30.53 18.51 -14.02
C VAL A 308 -29.51 19.62 -13.80
N ARG A 309 -28.59 19.84 -14.75
CA ARG A 309 -27.54 20.88 -14.65
C ARG A 309 -28.16 22.28 -14.58
N ARG A 310 -29.17 22.57 -15.42
CA ARG A 310 -29.87 23.86 -15.40
C ARG A 310 -30.64 24.07 -14.09
N CYS A 311 -31.31 23.08 -13.54
CA CYS A 311 -31.99 23.18 -12.26
C CYS A 311 -31.01 23.61 -11.16
N ILE A 312 -29.83 22.95 -11.08
CA ILE A 312 -28.80 23.29 -10.09
C ILE A 312 -28.24 24.70 -10.29
N LEU A 313 -27.96 25.11 -11.55
CA LEU A 313 -27.36 26.43 -11.86
C LEU A 313 -28.33 27.59 -11.68
N ASP A 314 -29.60 27.41 -12.00
CA ASP A 314 -30.58 28.49 -12.03
C ASP A 314 -31.32 28.62 -10.67
N GLU A 315 -31.62 27.51 -10.00
CA GLU A 315 -32.39 27.52 -8.75
C GLU A 315 -31.53 27.24 -7.50
N GLY A 316 -30.32 26.73 -7.65
CA GLY A 316 -29.44 26.34 -6.55
C GLY A 316 -29.97 25.15 -5.73
N VAL A 317 -30.88 24.35 -6.33
CA VAL A 317 -31.48 23.15 -5.73
C VAL A 317 -30.92 21.92 -6.41
N ARG A 318 -30.48 20.96 -5.61
CA ARG A 318 -29.91 19.68 -6.08
C ARG A 318 -31.01 18.62 -6.22
N LEU A 319 -30.68 17.51 -6.89
CA LEU A 319 -31.60 16.42 -7.17
C LEU A 319 -32.31 15.86 -5.90
N ASP A 320 -31.66 15.93 -4.76
CA ASP A 320 -32.21 15.48 -3.46
C ASP A 320 -32.77 16.63 -2.61
N GLY A 321 -32.92 17.81 -3.16
CA GLY A 321 -33.48 18.99 -2.51
C GLY A 321 -32.51 19.79 -1.64
N ARG A 322 -31.23 19.31 -1.50
CA ARG A 322 -30.19 20.05 -0.77
C ARG A 322 -29.74 21.29 -1.53
N LYS A 323 -29.17 22.24 -0.78
CA LYS A 323 -28.36 23.34 -1.33
C LYS A 323 -26.97 22.84 -1.70
N THR A 324 -26.24 23.65 -2.46
CA THR A 324 -24.90 23.30 -2.99
C THR A 324 -23.87 22.98 -1.90
N THR A 325 -23.96 23.57 -0.70
CA THR A 325 -23.03 23.38 0.43
C THR A 325 -23.50 22.38 1.47
N GLU A 326 -24.72 21.87 1.35
CA GLU A 326 -25.30 20.97 2.36
C GLU A 326 -24.79 19.53 2.20
N ILE A 327 -24.53 18.88 3.34
CA ILE A 327 -24.08 17.49 3.44
C ILE A 327 -25.27 16.64 3.89
N ARG A 328 -25.38 15.43 3.34
CA ARG A 328 -26.40 14.46 3.74
C ARG A 328 -26.33 14.13 5.24
N PRO A 329 -27.42 13.74 5.88
CA PRO A 329 -27.42 13.29 7.28
C PRO A 329 -26.39 12.18 7.49
N ILE A 330 -25.62 12.30 8.60
CA ILE A 330 -24.57 11.34 8.95
C ILE A 330 -25.00 10.60 10.24
N TRP A 331 -24.83 9.28 10.20
CA TRP A 331 -24.97 8.41 11.36
C TRP A 331 -23.72 7.53 11.47
N CYS A 332 -23.20 7.41 12.71
CA CYS A 332 -21.99 6.64 13.01
C CYS A 332 -22.21 5.80 14.25
N GLU A 333 -21.64 4.57 14.26
CA GLU A 333 -21.59 3.69 15.42
C GLU A 333 -20.26 2.95 15.47
N THR A 334 -19.66 2.87 16.67
CA THR A 334 -18.41 2.13 16.91
C THR A 334 -18.70 0.88 17.73
N ASP A 335 -17.76 -0.08 17.75
CA ASP A 335 -17.92 -1.39 18.42
C ASP A 335 -19.12 -2.21 17.88
N TYR A 336 -19.36 -2.07 16.58
CA TYR A 336 -20.54 -2.64 15.92
C TYR A 336 -20.46 -4.17 15.78
N ILE A 337 -19.26 -4.68 15.48
CA ILE A 337 -19.01 -6.13 15.33
C ILE A 337 -18.14 -6.62 16.49
N PRO A 338 -18.53 -7.70 17.20
CA PRO A 338 -17.81 -8.17 18.40
C PRO A 338 -16.49 -8.88 18.09
N GLY A 339 -16.31 -9.50 16.93
CA GLY A 339 -15.15 -10.32 16.60
C GLY A 339 -13.87 -9.54 16.23
N PRO A 340 -13.93 -8.47 15.42
CA PRO A 340 -12.76 -7.65 15.08
C PRO A 340 -12.20 -6.89 16.30
N HIS A 341 -10.95 -6.46 16.19
CA HIS A 341 -10.26 -5.71 17.23
C HIS A 341 -10.78 -4.27 17.38
N GLY A 342 -11.31 -3.69 16.30
CA GLY A 342 -12.12 -2.49 16.25
C GLY A 342 -13.09 -2.56 15.10
N SER A 343 -14.22 -1.86 15.20
CA SER A 343 -15.22 -1.80 14.14
C SER A 343 -16.07 -0.55 14.19
N ALA A 344 -16.49 -0.07 13.04
CA ALA A 344 -17.39 1.07 12.93
C ALA A 344 -18.25 1.02 11.69
N VAL A 345 -19.47 1.53 11.80
CA VAL A 345 -20.33 1.86 10.67
C VAL A 345 -20.36 3.37 10.52
N PHE A 346 -20.20 3.81 9.29
CA PHE A 346 -20.39 5.21 8.89
C PHE A 346 -21.41 5.25 7.77
N THR A 347 -22.48 6.02 7.98
CA THR A 347 -23.56 6.22 7.01
C THR A 347 -23.71 7.71 6.70
N ARG A 348 -23.79 8.06 5.43
CA ARG A 348 -24.03 9.40 4.93
C ARG A 348 -25.12 9.35 3.86
N GLY A 349 -26.36 9.67 4.23
CA GLY A 349 -27.54 9.41 3.39
C GLY A 349 -27.59 7.94 2.94
N GLU A 350 -27.62 7.72 1.63
CA GLU A 350 -27.66 6.41 0.98
C GLU A 350 -26.22 5.88 0.66
N THR A 351 -25.24 6.17 1.50
CA THR A 351 -23.88 5.62 1.38
C THR A 351 -23.41 5.12 2.73
N GLN A 352 -23.12 3.83 2.84
CA GLN A 352 -22.77 3.17 4.08
C GLN A 352 -21.50 2.32 3.94
N ALA A 353 -20.57 2.51 4.86
CA ALA A 353 -19.33 1.74 4.96
C ALA A 353 -19.22 1.09 6.35
N LEU A 354 -18.91 -0.20 6.37
CA LEU A 354 -18.57 -0.95 7.57
C LEU A 354 -17.06 -1.21 7.57
N ALA A 355 -16.34 -0.60 8.49
CA ALA A 355 -14.90 -0.80 8.63
C ALA A 355 -14.58 -1.69 9.84
N THR A 356 -13.62 -2.58 9.67
CA THR A 356 -13.10 -3.45 10.71
C THR A 356 -11.59 -3.34 10.79
N VAL A 357 -11.04 -3.45 12.01
CA VAL A 357 -9.60 -3.42 12.28
C VAL A 357 -9.16 -4.74 12.86
N THR A 358 -8.06 -5.26 12.32
CA THR A 358 -7.32 -6.40 12.86
C THR A 358 -5.91 -5.94 13.19
N LEU A 359 -5.47 -6.20 14.43
CA LEU A 359 -4.12 -5.93 14.90
C LEU A 359 -3.35 -7.24 14.93
N GLY A 360 -2.26 -7.30 14.20
CA GLY A 360 -1.39 -8.47 14.05
C GLY A 360 0.00 -8.26 14.63
N THR A 361 0.83 -9.27 14.51
CA THR A 361 2.24 -9.26 14.89
C THR A 361 3.11 -8.90 13.69
N LYS A 362 4.41 -8.73 13.89
CA LYS A 362 5.38 -8.50 12.81
C LYS A 362 5.36 -9.58 11.72
N LEU A 363 4.94 -10.81 12.04
CA LEU A 363 4.81 -11.89 11.06
C LEU A 363 3.70 -11.64 10.02
N ASP A 364 2.77 -10.74 10.33
CA ASP A 364 1.63 -10.38 9.48
C ASP A 364 1.94 -9.20 8.54
N GLU A 365 3.18 -8.67 8.56
CA GLU A 365 3.61 -7.59 7.64
C GLU A 365 3.48 -8.02 6.18
N LYS A 366 2.91 -7.13 5.36
CA LYS A 366 2.87 -7.34 3.90
C LYS A 366 4.28 -7.21 3.33
N ILE A 367 4.74 -8.25 2.67
CA ILE A 367 6.02 -8.23 1.95
C ILE A 367 5.78 -7.55 0.60
N LEU A 368 6.54 -6.49 0.34
CA LEU A 368 6.59 -5.82 -0.96
C LEU A 368 7.77 -6.42 -1.74
N ASP A 369 7.49 -7.06 -2.87
CA ASP A 369 8.48 -7.65 -3.80
C ASP A 369 8.17 -7.20 -5.24
N ASP A 370 7.99 -5.90 -5.41
CA ASP A 370 7.80 -5.28 -6.71
C ASP A 370 9.16 -5.03 -7.40
N VAL A 371 9.14 -4.61 -8.64
CA VAL A 371 10.38 -4.42 -9.41
C VAL A 371 11.28 -3.36 -8.79
N LEU A 372 10.72 -2.23 -8.38
CA LEU A 372 11.47 -1.10 -7.83
C LEU A 372 11.20 -0.87 -6.34
N ASN A 373 10.09 -1.37 -5.81
CA ASN A 373 9.71 -1.20 -4.41
C ASN A 373 9.83 -2.54 -3.67
N GLN A 374 10.75 -2.59 -2.71
CA GLN A 374 11.00 -3.73 -1.85
C GLN A 374 10.94 -3.28 -0.40
N GLY A 375 10.30 -4.08 0.42
CA GLY A 375 10.20 -3.76 1.85
C GLY A 375 9.08 -4.50 2.53
N ARG A 376 8.59 -3.89 3.60
CA ARG A 376 7.49 -4.40 4.41
C ARG A 376 6.54 -3.26 4.74
N GLU A 377 5.26 -3.56 4.76
CA GLU A 377 4.21 -2.60 5.09
C GLU A 377 3.43 -3.08 6.30
N ARG A 378 3.25 -2.19 7.29
CA ARG A 378 2.59 -2.48 8.57
C ARG A 378 1.17 -1.95 8.68
N PHE A 379 0.82 -0.96 7.86
CA PHE A 379 -0.53 -0.40 7.77
C PHE A 379 -1.15 -0.80 6.45
N LEU A 380 -2.23 -1.58 6.49
CA LEU A 380 -2.92 -2.13 5.34
C LEU A 380 -4.36 -1.67 5.33
N LEU A 381 -4.87 -1.27 4.16
CA LEU A 381 -6.29 -0.97 3.98
C LEU A 381 -6.82 -1.68 2.74
N HIS A 382 -7.90 -2.45 2.92
CA HIS A 382 -8.61 -3.15 1.85
C HIS A 382 -10.04 -2.63 1.75
N TYR A 383 -10.46 -2.38 0.52
CA TYR A 383 -11.76 -1.85 0.18
C TYR A 383 -12.51 -2.88 -0.66
N ASN A 384 -13.73 -3.21 -0.28
CA ASN A 384 -14.60 -4.15 -0.96
C ASN A 384 -15.89 -3.44 -1.40
N PHE A 385 -16.25 -3.64 -2.67
CA PHE A 385 -17.43 -3.06 -3.28
C PHE A 385 -18.34 -4.16 -3.88
N PRO A 386 -19.14 -4.85 -3.05
CA PRO A 386 -19.99 -5.93 -3.52
C PRO A 386 -21.16 -5.39 -4.36
N PRO A 387 -21.65 -6.14 -5.35
CA PRO A 387 -22.72 -5.69 -6.24
C PRO A 387 -24.01 -5.29 -5.53
N PHE A 388 -24.33 -5.91 -4.39
CA PHE A 388 -25.54 -5.56 -3.63
C PHE A 388 -25.51 -4.12 -3.10
N SER A 389 -24.34 -3.50 -2.95
CA SER A 389 -24.21 -2.12 -2.45
C SER A 389 -24.85 -1.08 -3.39
N THR A 390 -25.04 -1.44 -4.64
CA THR A 390 -25.76 -0.65 -5.67
C THR A 390 -27.06 -1.30 -6.12
N GLY A 391 -27.48 -2.39 -5.46
CA GLY A 391 -28.69 -3.14 -5.83
C GLY A 391 -28.53 -4.04 -7.06
N GLU A 392 -27.30 -4.26 -7.55
CA GLU A 392 -27.07 -5.07 -8.74
C GLU A 392 -27.15 -6.58 -8.45
N ALA A 393 -27.98 -7.30 -9.23
CA ALA A 393 -28.12 -8.75 -9.16
C ALA A 393 -27.05 -9.46 -10.01
N LYS A 394 -25.81 -9.45 -9.53
CA LYS A 394 -24.70 -10.16 -10.20
C LYS A 394 -23.75 -10.85 -9.21
N ALA A 395 -23.01 -11.84 -9.70
CA ALA A 395 -22.02 -12.54 -8.88
C ALA A 395 -20.87 -11.62 -8.48
N GLN A 396 -20.47 -11.72 -7.21
CA GLN A 396 -19.25 -11.06 -6.74
C GLN A 396 -18.04 -11.72 -7.40
N ARG A 397 -17.20 -10.91 -8.03
CA ARG A 397 -15.93 -11.33 -8.64
C ARG A 397 -14.77 -10.95 -7.72
N GLY A 398 -13.55 -11.29 -8.10
CA GLY A 398 -12.34 -10.82 -7.39
C GLY A 398 -12.19 -9.30 -7.46
N VAL A 399 -11.21 -8.79 -6.70
CA VAL A 399 -10.92 -7.35 -6.58
C VAL A 399 -10.64 -6.73 -7.95
N GLY A 400 -11.37 -5.69 -8.29
CA GLY A 400 -11.24 -4.96 -9.54
C GLY A 400 -10.34 -3.74 -9.43
N ARG A 401 -10.00 -3.12 -10.58
CA ARG A 401 -9.16 -1.91 -10.65
C ARG A 401 -9.76 -0.73 -9.84
N ARG A 402 -11.09 -0.61 -9.80
CA ARG A 402 -11.79 0.45 -9.04
C ARG A 402 -11.59 0.26 -7.54
N GLU A 403 -11.71 -0.96 -7.06
CA GLU A 403 -11.54 -1.28 -5.64
C GLU A 403 -10.11 -1.02 -5.17
N ILE A 404 -9.11 -1.36 -5.98
CA ILE A 404 -7.69 -1.03 -5.71
C ILE A 404 -7.50 0.49 -5.60
N GLY A 405 -8.06 1.27 -6.54
CA GLY A 405 -7.95 2.73 -6.54
C GLY A 405 -8.61 3.40 -5.32
N HIS A 406 -9.85 2.98 -4.99
CA HIS A 406 -10.57 3.51 -3.82
C HIS A 406 -9.91 3.12 -2.50
N GLY A 407 -9.41 1.89 -2.40
CA GLY A 407 -8.64 1.41 -1.26
C GLY A 407 -7.35 2.20 -1.08
N ASN A 408 -6.61 2.45 -2.16
CA ASN A 408 -5.37 3.23 -2.12
C ASN A 408 -5.60 4.69 -1.66
N LEU A 409 -6.67 5.35 -2.13
CA LEU A 409 -7.02 6.69 -1.68
C LEU A 409 -7.28 6.73 -0.17
N ALA A 410 -8.06 5.79 0.36
CA ALA A 410 -8.34 5.70 1.78
C ALA A 410 -7.08 5.32 2.59
N HIS A 411 -6.23 4.43 2.05
CA HIS A 411 -4.95 4.07 2.65
C HIS A 411 -4.04 5.30 2.79
N ARG A 412 -3.82 6.07 1.72
CA ARG A 412 -3.04 7.32 1.72
C ARG A 412 -3.59 8.34 2.71
N ALA A 413 -4.92 8.50 2.78
CA ALA A 413 -5.58 9.43 3.68
C ALA A 413 -5.27 9.15 5.16
N LEU A 414 -5.21 7.87 5.55
CA LEU A 414 -5.06 7.44 6.94
C LEU A 414 -3.61 7.16 7.34
N LYS A 415 -2.78 6.68 6.41
CA LYS A 415 -1.40 6.24 6.64
C LYS A 415 -0.54 7.33 7.30
N ARG A 416 -0.65 8.58 6.84
CA ARG A 416 0.13 9.72 7.36
C ARG A 416 -0.23 10.06 8.82
N MET A 417 -1.45 9.74 9.24
CA MET A 417 -1.95 9.95 10.60
C MET A 417 -1.85 8.69 11.47
N PHE A 418 -1.39 7.57 10.92
CA PHE A 418 -1.07 6.37 11.68
C PHE A 418 0.21 6.59 12.51
N PRO A 419 0.27 6.16 13.80
CA PRO A 419 1.44 6.39 14.63
C PRO A 419 2.64 5.55 14.19
N ASP A 420 3.82 6.17 14.15
CA ASP A 420 5.05 5.54 13.65
C ASP A 420 5.58 4.45 14.59
N ASP A 421 5.33 4.59 15.91
CA ASP A 421 5.78 3.71 16.98
C ASP A 421 4.74 2.65 17.40
N PHE A 422 3.65 2.50 16.62
CA PHE A 422 2.60 1.54 16.94
C PHE A 422 3.13 0.09 16.83
N PRO A 423 3.00 -0.73 17.90
CA PRO A 423 3.68 -2.03 17.96
C PRO A 423 3.07 -3.11 17.06
N TYR A 424 1.85 -2.91 16.57
CA TYR A 424 1.14 -3.92 15.76
C TYR A 424 1.22 -3.65 14.27
N VAL A 425 1.09 -4.68 13.47
CA VAL A 425 0.63 -4.60 12.09
C VAL A 425 -0.88 -4.35 12.12
N CYS A 426 -1.34 -3.36 11.40
CA CYS A 426 -2.74 -2.95 11.39
C CYS A 426 -3.36 -3.17 10.02
N ARG A 427 -4.44 -3.95 9.97
CA ARG A 427 -5.23 -4.15 8.76
C ARG A 427 -6.62 -3.58 8.95
N VAL A 428 -6.98 -2.59 8.14
CA VAL A 428 -8.34 -2.07 7.99
C VAL A 428 -9.01 -2.75 6.80
N VAL A 429 -10.23 -3.22 6.98
CA VAL A 429 -11.08 -3.72 5.89
C VAL A 429 -12.37 -2.92 5.88
N SER A 430 -12.69 -2.31 4.75
CA SER A 430 -13.92 -1.55 4.56
C SER A 430 -14.81 -2.26 3.55
N ASP A 431 -15.97 -2.70 4.01
CA ASP A 431 -17.03 -3.28 3.18
C ASP A 431 -18.11 -2.23 2.94
N ILE A 432 -18.38 -1.94 1.67
CA ILE A 432 -19.42 -0.99 1.28
C ILE A 432 -20.76 -1.73 1.28
N LEU A 433 -21.67 -1.28 2.14
CA LEU A 433 -22.98 -1.89 2.29
C LEU A 433 -24.04 -1.21 1.44
N GLU A 434 -23.87 0.10 1.17
CA GLU A 434 -24.74 0.91 0.34
C GLU A 434 -23.95 2.02 -0.33
N SER A 435 -24.24 2.37 -1.58
CA SER A 435 -23.49 3.38 -2.34
C SER A 435 -24.37 4.24 -3.24
N ASN A 436 -24.42 5.54 -2.90
CA ASN A 436 -24.92 6.61 -3.75
C ASN A 436 -24.01 7.83 -3.65
N GLY A 437 -22.82 7.76 -4.26
CA GLY A 437 -21.80 8.79 -4.27
C GLY A 437 -20.75 8.65 -3.16
N SER A 438 -19.49 8.66 -3.57
CA SER A 438 -18.26 8.68 -2.77
C SER A 438 -18.16 7.70 -1.60
N SER A 439 -18.25 6.42 -1.90
CA SER A 439 -18.02 5.33 -0.93
C SER A 439 -16.57 5.30 -0.39
N SER A 440 -15.59 5.78 -1.16
CA SER A 440 -14.19 5.91 -0.69
C SER A 440 -14.05 6.92 0.46
N MET A 441 -14.81 8.03 0.44
CA MET A 441 -14.81 8.99 1.53
C MET A 441 -15.56 8.45 2.77
N ALA A 442 -16.60 7.66 2.57
CA ALA A 442 -17.21 6.91 3.67
C ALA A 442 -16.23 5.91 4.30
N THR A 443 -15.38 5.27 3.48
CA THR A 443 -14.29 4.39 3.95
C THR A 443 -13.26 5.12 4.81
N VAL A 444 -12.85 6.33 4.43
CA VAL A 444 -11.93 7.15 5.24
C VAL A 444 -12.53 7.44 6.62
N CYS A 445 -13.80 7.85 6.66
CA CYS A 445 -14.50 8.16 7.91
C CYS A 445 -14.72 6.92 8.78
N ALA A 446 -15.19 5.81 8.20
CA ALA A 446 -15.36 4.54 8.88
C ALA A 446 -14.02 3.95 9.37
N GLY A 447 -12.97 4.09 8.56
CA GLY A 447 -11.61 3.70 8.90
C GLY A 447 -11.08 4.47 10.11
N THR A 448 -11.24 5.79 10.15
CA THR A 448 -10.89 6.62 11.32
C THR A 448 -11.62 6.14 12.57
N LEU A 449 -12.94 5.97 12.50
CA LEU A 449 -13.75 5.51 13.62
C LEU A 449 -13.32 4.12 14.11
N SER A 450 -13.08 3.18 13.22
CA SER A 450 -12.68 1.80 13.55
C SER A 450 -11.27 1.72 14.13
N LEU A 451 -10.33 2.56 13.68
CA LEU A 451 -8.99 2.68 14.25
C LEU A 451 -9.04 3.21 15.68
N LEU A 452 -9.83 4.26 15.94
CA LEU A 452 -10.05 4.79 17.27
C LEU A 452 -10.72 3.76 18.18
N ASP A 453 -11.70 3.01 17.67
CA ASP A 453 -12.36 1.91 18.39
C ASP A 453 -11.41 0.74 18.71
N ALA A 454 -10.42 0.49 17.84
CA ALA A 454 -9.35 -0.48 18.08
C ALA A 454 -8.30 -0.02 19.11
N GLY A 455 -8.39 1.19 19.64
CA GLY A 455 -7.38 1.76 20.55
C GLY A 455 -6.12 2.26 19.87
N VAL A 456 -6.13 2.44 18.53
CA VAL A 456 -5.02 3.02 17.80
C VAL A 456 -4.93 4.51 18.09
N LYS A 457 -3.82 4.95 18.68
CA LYS A 457 -3.57 6.36 19.01
C LYS A 457 -3.13 7.12 17.75
N MET A 458 -4.05 7.31 16.81
CA MET A 458 -3.79 8.12 15.62
C MET A 458 -3.24 9.48 16.02
N LYS A 459 -2.33 10.05 15.18
CA LYS A 459 -1.81 11.42 15.38
C LYS A 459 -2.95 12.43 15.46
N LYS A 460 -3.91 12.32 14.53
CA LYS A 460 -5.17 13.09 14.50
C LYS A 460 -6.25 12.30 13.74
N PRO A 461 -7.54 12.54 14.03
CA PRO A 461 -8.62 11.95 13.25
C PRO A 461 -8.71 12.58 11.86
N VAL A 462 -9.11 11.77 10.87
CA VAL A 462 -9.22 12.15 9.47
C VAL A 462 -10.66 12.00 9.01
N SER A 463 -11.16 12.97 8.25
CA SER A 463 -12.41 12.88 7.49
C SER A 463 -12.15 13.04 6.00
N GLY A 464 -13.17 12.76 5.19
CA GLY A 464 -13.11 12.97 3.75
C GLY A 464 -14.46 13.37 3.17
N ILE A 465 -14.42 14.20 2.12
CA ILE A 465 -15.60 14.66 1.39
C ILE A 465 -15.34 14.59 -0.11
N ALA A 466 -16.39 14.35 -0.89
CA ALA A 466 -16.35 14.48 -2.36
C ALA A 466 -17.11 15.74 -2.77
N MET A 467 -16.43 16.55 -3.55
CA MET A 467 -16.93 17.77 -4.14
C MET A 467 -17.26 17.53 -5.62
N GLY A 468 -18.27 18.22 -6.12
CA GLY A 468 -18.60 18.24 -7.53
C GLY A 468 -18.59 19.67 -8.08
N LEU A 469 -18.70 19.73 -9.39
CA LEU A 469 -18.82 21.00 -10.11
C LEU A 469 -19.83 20.83 -11.25
N ILE A 470 -20.65 21.83 -11.42
CA ILE A 470 -21.50 22.02 -12.59
C ILE A 470 -21.12 23.38 -13.19
N THR A 471 -20.73 23.41 -14.45
CA THR A 471 -20.43 24.63 -15.20
C THR A 471 -21.48 24.88 -16.27
N ASP A 472 -21.64 26.11 -16.69
CA ASP A 472 -22.45 26.47 -17.86
C ASP A 472 -21.53 26.69 -19.06
N THR A 473 -21.78 25.98 -20.15
CA THR A 473 -20.99 26.14 -21.39
C THR A 473 -21.28 27.44 -22.14
N GLU A 474 -22.38 28.12 -21.82
CA GLU A 474 -22.81 29.35 -22.51
C GLU A 474 -22.56 30.61 -21.68
N SER A 475 -22.22 30.47 -20.40
CA SER A 475 -21.96 31.60 -19.50
C SER A 475 -20.91 31.21 -18.43
N ASP A 476 -20.42 32.21 -17.68
CA ASP A 476 -19.46 32.00 -16.57
C ASP A 476 -20.12 31.47 -15.28
N LYS A 477 -21.38 30.99 -15.34
CA LYS A 477 -22.06 30.41 -14.19
C LYS A 477 -21.47 29.04 -13.83
N TYR A 478 -21.29 28.82 -12.55
CA TYR A 478 -20.93 27.51 -12.03
C TYR A 478 -21.47 27.27 -10.61
N ALA A 479 -21.59 26.02 -10.21
CA ALA A 479 -21.98 25.59 -8.88
C ALA A 479 -21.03 24.54 -8.36
N ILE A 480 -20.43 24.78 -7.18
CA ILE A 480 -19.60 23.81 -6.48
C ILE A 480 -20.50 23.07 -5.47
N LEU A 481 -20.50 21.73 -5.53
CA LEU A 481 -21.38 20.88 -4.76
C LEU A 481 -20.58 20.15 -3.66
N SER A 482 -21.01 20.24 -2.41
CA SER A 482 -20.47 19.44 -1.30
C SER A 482 -21.19 18.11 -1.20
N ASP A 483 -20.46 17.00 -0.94
CA ASP A 483 -21.04 15.66 -0.77
C ASP A 483 -21.93 15.23 -1.93
N ILE A 484 -21.31 14.99 -3.08
CA ILE A 484 -22.05 14.66 -4.31
C ILE A 484 -22.71 13.28 -4.27
N LEU A 485 -23.85 13.20 -4.94
CA LEU A 485 -24.54 11.96 -5.27
C LEU A 485 -23.86 11.24 -6.45
N GLY A 486 -24.16 9.96 -6.64
CA GLY A 486 -23.72 9.20 -7.81
C GLY A 486 -24.19 9.83 -9.13
N ASP A 487 -25.44 10.30 -9.17
CA ASP A 487 -26.02 10.98 -10.31
C ASP A 487 -25.28 12.31 -10.61
N GLU A 488 -24.93 13.07 -9.58
CA GLU A 488 -24.18 14.34 -9.70
C GLU A 488 -22.71 14.11 -10.11
N ASP A 489 -22.09 13.00 -9.70
CA ASP A 489 -20.78 12.59 -10.22
C ASP A 489 -20.88 12.28 -11.73
N HIS A 490 -21.91 11.55 -12.14
CA HIS A 490 -22.08 11.13 -13.53
C HIS A 490 -22.40 12.31 -14.47
N LEU A 491 -23.29 13.21 -14.06
CA LEU A 491 -23.77 14.35 -14.86
C LEU A 491 -22.90 15.62 -14.70
N GLY A 492 -21.99 15.65 -13.74
CA GLY A 492 -21.14 16.78 -13.40
C GLY A 492 -19.81 16.84 -14.15
N ASP A 493 -19.09 17.92 -13.93
CA ASP A 493 -17.83 18.27 -14.60
C ASP A 493 -16.58 17.93 -13.78
N MET A 494 -16.74 17.63 -12.47
CA MET A 494 -15.65 17.33 -11.56
C MET A 494 -16.09 16.33 -10.47
N ASP A 495 -15.22 15.38 -10.14
CA ASP A 495 -15.24 14.58 -8.92
C ASP A 495 -13.95 14.87 -8.15
N PHE A 496 -14.05 15.63 -7.06
CA PHE A 496 -12.92 16.08 -6.28
C PHE A 496 -13.02 15.60 -4.83
N LYS A 497 -12.22 14.63 -4.48
CA LYS A 497 -12.15 14.03 -3.14
C LYS A 497 -11.02 14.69 -2.35
N VAL A 498 -11.33 15.20 -1.17
CA VAL A 498 -10.37 15.82 -0.27
C VAL A 498 -10.50 15.20 1.12
N THR A 499 -9.39 14.70 1.65
CA THR A 499 -9.31 14.14 3.01
C THR A 499 -8.40 14.98 3.87
N GLY A 500 -8.59 14.98 5.17
CA GLY A 500 -7.69 15.68 6.06
C GLY A 500 -8.16 15.72 7.50
N THR A 501 -7.30 16.29 8.32
CA THR A 501 -7.53 16.62 9.73
C THR A 501 -8.10 18.03 9.86
N ARG A 502 -8.17 18.55 11.08
CA ARG A 502 -8.51 19.97 11.32
C ARG A 502 -7.45 20.93 10.81
N ASP A 503 -6.19 20.50 10.74
CA ASP A 503 -5.05 21.37 10.49
C ASP A 503 -4.63 21.39 9.01
N GLY A 504 -4.98 20.35 8.23
CA GLY A 504 -4.65 20.32 6.81
C GLY A 504 -5.11 19.07 6.07
N ILE A 505 -4.76 19.01 4.80
CA ILE A 505 -5.10 17.95 3.86
C ILE A 505 -4.11 16.78 4.03
N THR A 506 -4.63 15.53 4.00
CA THR A 506 -3.81 14.31 4.08
C THR A 506 -3.73 13.55 2.76
N ALA A 507 -4.79 13.59 1.96
CA ALA A 507 -4.79 13.03 0.61
C ALA A 507 -5.86 13.71 -0.25
N THR A 508 -5.65 13.65 -1.56
CA THR A 508 -6.60 14.19 -2.54
C THR A 508 -6.66 13.32 -3.78
N GLN A 509 -7.83 13.33 -4.44
CA GLN A 509 -8.04 12.75 -5.76
C GLN A 509 -9.04 13.62 -6.52
N MET A 510 -8.67 14.08 -7.72
CA MET A 510 -9.52 14.91 -8.56
C MET A 510 -9.56 14.34 -9.97
N ASP A 511 -10.76 14.25 -10.51
CA ASP A 511 -11.06 13.93 -11.90
C ASP A 511 -11.89 15.07 -12.51
N ILE A 512 -11.42 15.62 -13.62
CA ILE A 512 -12.11 16.66 -14.36
C ILE A 512 -12.62 16.07 -15.66
N LYS A 513 -13.87 16.39 -16.00
CA LYS A 513 -14.61 15.86 -17.16
C LYS A 513 -14.97 16.94 -18.18
N CYS A 514 -14.56 18.17 -17.94
CA CYS A 514 -14.73 19.32 -18.84
C CYS A 514 -13.36 19.81 -19.35
N ASP A 515 -13.37 20.81 -20.23
CA ASP A 515 -12.15 21.36 -20.84
C ASP A 515 -11.24 22.13 -19.86
N GLY A 516 -11.46 21.97 -18.56
CA GLY A 516 -10.60 22.45 -17.49
C GLY A 516 -11.25 23.44 -16.53
N LEU A 517 -10.52 23.76 -15.48
CA LEU A 517 -10.97 24.63 -14.40
C LEU A 517 -9.97 25.75 -14.16
N SER A 518 -10.50 26.95 -13.88
CA SER A 518 -9.66 28.05 -13.40
C SER A 518 -9.14 27.77 -11.98
N TYR A 519 -7.96 28.30 -11.66
CA TYR A 519 -7.40 28.21 -10.31
C TYR A 519 -8.31 28.81 -9.24
N GLU A 520 -9.12 29.84 -9.61
CA GLU A 520 -10.10 30.41 -8.69
C GLU A 520 -11.20 29.42 -8.31
N ILE A 521 -11.72 28.67 -9.26
CA ILE A 521 -12.72 27.61 -9.00
C ILE A 521 -12.12 26.52 -8.11
N LEU A 522 -10.87 26.12 -8.39
CA LEU A 522 -10.16 25.13 -7.58
C LEU A 522 -9.95 25.61 -6.13
N GLU A 523 -9.53 26.86 -5.94
CA GLU A 523 -9.38 27.45 -4.61
C GLU A 523 -10.70 27.47 -3.84
N ARG A 524 -11.80 27.86 -4.49
CA ARG A 524 -13.13 27.87 -3.88
C ARG A 524 -13.61 26.47 -3.55
N ALA A 525 -13.36 25.48 -4.42
CA ALA A 525 -13.71 24.07 -4.17
C ALA A 525 -12.93 23.51 -2.98
N LEU A 526 -11.64 23.81 -2.86
CA LEU A 526 -10.81 23.41 -1.73
C LEU A 526 -11.30 24.03 -0.41
N ASN A 527 -11.61 25.33 -0.39
CA ASN A 527 -12.12 25.99 0.81
C ASN A 527 -13.50 25.43 1.22
N GLN A 528 -14.40 25.17 0.26
CA GLN A 528 -15.70 24.56 0.54
C GLN A 528 -15.54 23.10 1.03
N ALA A 529 -14.57 22.35 0.48
CA ALA A 529 -14.23 21.00 0.95
C ALA A 529 -13.71 21.01 2.39
N ARG A 530 -12.92 22.04 2.77
CA ARG A 530 -12.46 22.22 4.15
C ARG A 530 -13.63 22.36 5.11
N ASP A 531 -14.59 23.23 4.82
CA ASP A 531 -15.78 23.42 5.66
C ASP A 531 -16.56 22.11 5.82
N GLY A 532 -16.72 21.36 4.73
CA GLY A 532 -17.39 20.06 4.75
C GLY A 532 -16.62 19.00 5.56
N ARG A 533 -15.29 18.94 5.43
CA ARG A 533 -14.44 18.04 6.21
C ARG A 533 -14.55 18.32 7.72
N LEU A 534 -14.50 19.58 8.09
CA LEU A 534 -14.63 20.00 9.50
C LEU A 534 -15.99 19.63 10.08
N HIS A 535 -17.08 19.80 9.34
CA HIS A 535 -18.40 19.35 9.74
C HIS A 535 -18.46 17.84 9.99
N ILE A 536 -17.85 17.04 9.09
CA ILE A 536 -17.80 15.57 9.23
C ILE A 536 -16.94 15.18 10.44
N LEU A 537 -15.80 15.84 10.66
CA LEU A 537 -14.93 15.63 11.82
C LEU A 537 -15.66 15.88 13.15
N ASP A 538 -16.46 16.94 13.23
CA ASP A 538 -17.26 17.23 14.44
C ASP A 538 -18.20 16.07 14.81
N ILE A 539 -18.74 15.37 13.81
CA ILE A 539 -19.60 14.20 14.03
C ILE A 539 -18.78 12.97 14.44
N ILE A 540 -17.62 12.74 13.79
CA ILE A 540 -16.69 11.66 14.15
C ILE A 540 -16.24 11.81 15.60
N GLU A 541 -15.76 12.99 16.00
CA GLU A 541 -15.28 13.28 17.34
C GLU A 541 -16.39 13.23 18.40
N LYS A 542 -17.62 13.56 18.01
CA LYS A 542 -18.79 13.40 18.90
C LYS A 542 -19.14 11.92 19.11
N THR A 543 -18.92 11.07 18.11
CA THR A 543 -19.18 9.63 18.20
C THR A 543 -18.12 8.93 19.04
N ILE A 544 -16.84 9.24 18.79
CA ILE A 544 -15.69 8.71 19.55
C ILE A 544 -14.65 9.83 19.76
N PRO A 545 -14.65 10.48 20.94
CA PRO A 545 -13.81 11.66 21.19
C PRO A 545 -12.34 11.36 21.38
N ALA A 546 -11.98 10.10 21.65
CA ALA A 546 -10.60 9.66 21.86
C ALA A 546 -10.48 8.17 21.50
N PRO A 547 -9.28 7.67 21.18
CA PRO A 547 -9.03 6.23 21.06
C PRO A 547 -9.42 5.50 22.35
N ARG A 548 -9.90 4.26 22.24
CA ARG A 548 -10.13 3.41 23.41
C ARG A 548 -8.86 3.32 24.26
N GLU A 549 -8.98 3.41 25.56
CA GLU A 549 -7.85 3.39 26.50
C GLU A 549 -7.13 2.03 26.49
N ASP A 550 -7.89 0.93 26.33
CA ASP A 550 -7.37 -0.42 26.27
C ASP A 550 -7.94 -1.19 25.07
N TYR A 551 -7.17 -2.17 24.61
CA TYR A 551 -7.58 -3.08 23.54
C TYR A 551 -8.67 -4.05 24.04
N LYS A 552 -9.48 -4.58 23.11
CA LYS A 552 -10.43 -5.65 23.41
C LYS A 552 -9.72 -6.88 24.02
N PRO A 553 -10.37 -7.68 24.87
CA PRO A 553 -9.72 -8.80 25.57
C PRO A 553 -9.06 -9.84 24.68
N HIS A 554 -9.54 -10.01 23.45
CA HIS A 554 -9.01 -10.99 22.49
C HIS A 554 -7.91 -10.44 21.57
N VAL A 555 -7.56 -9.16 21.70
CA VAL A 555 -6.42 -8.58 20.96
C VAL A 555 -5.12 -9.12 21.54
N PRO A 556 -4.20 -9.65 20.73
CA PRO A 556 -2.90 -10.10 21.20
C PRO A 556 -2.14 -8.97 21.92
N ARG A 557 -1.61 -9.24 23.11
CA ARG A 557 -0.71 -8.32 23.80
C ARG A 557 0.71 -8.60 23.33
N ILE A 558 1.51 -7.56 23.13
CA ILE A 558 2.91 -7.67 22.73
C ILE A 558 3.77 -7.21 23.89
N VAL A 559 4.75 -8.05 24.28
CA VAL A 559 5.80 -7.71 25.23
C VAL A 559 7.13 -7.86 24.52
N THR A 560 7.99 -6.86 24.66
CA THR A 560 9.30 -6.83 24.02
C THR A 560 10.42 -7.01 25.02
N MET A 561 11.51 -7.62 24.61
CA MET A 561 12.74 -7.71 25.38
C MET A 561 13.98 -7.61 24.48
N LEU A 562 15.04 -7.04 25.01
CA LEU A 562 16.33 -6.94 24.33
C LEU A 562 17.29 -7.98 24.93
N ILE A 563 17.97 -8.73 24.07
CA ILE A 563 18.96 -9.73 24.46
C ILE A 563 20.31 -9.44 23.78
N PRO A 564 21.43 -9.90 24.36
CA PRO A 564 22.74 -9.83 23.70
C PRO A 564 22.74 -10.55 22.35
N LYS A 565 23.44 -9.96 21.36
CA LYS A 565 23.50 -10.46 19.97
C LYS A 565 23.99 -11.93 19.89
N GLU A 566 24.90 -12.31 20.74
CA GLU A 566 25.47 -13.66 20.80
C GLU A 566 24.43 -14.72 21.20
N LEU A 567 23.34 -14.33 21.85
CA LEU A 567 22.29 -15.23 22.32
C LEU A 567 21.15 -15.43 21.32
N ILE A 568 21.10 -14.65 20.24
CA ILE A 568 20.08 -14.79 19.17
C ILE A 568 20.05 -16.23 18.64
N GLY A 569 21.22 -16.78 18.32
CA GLY A 569 21.35 -18.14 17.83
C GLY A 569 20.89 -19.22 18.82
N ALA A 570 21.02 -18.96 20.12
CA ALA A 570 20.56 -19.90 21.17
C ALA A 570 19.03 -19.88 21.31
N VAL A 571 18.40 -18.73 21.20
CA VAL A 571 16.94 -18.60 21.25
C VAL A 571 16.28 -19.16 19.99
N ILE A 572 16.86 -18.95 18.81
CA ILE A 572 16.35 -19.53 17.54
C ILE A 572 16.57 -21.05 17.53
N GLY A 573 17.76 -21.49 17.93
CA GLY A 573 18.18 -22.90 17.90
C GLY A 573 18.42 -23.46 16.49
N PRO A 574 19.00 -24.65 16.36
CA PRO A 574 19.27 -25.29 15.07
C PRO A 574 18.00 -25.46 14.23
N GLY A 575 17.95 -24.79 13.06
CA GLY A 575 16.78 -24.85 12.19
C GLY A 575 15.48 -24.30 12.79
N GLY A 576 15.58 -23.38 13.78
CA GLY A 576 14.42 -22.76 14.43
C GLY A 576 13.71 -23.64 15.47
N LYS A 577 14.28 -24.79 15.85
CA LYS A 577 13.61 -25.75 16.74
C LYS A 577 13.35 -25.23 18.15
N VAL A 578 14.22 -24.38 18.69
CA VAL A 578 14.07 -23.86 20.05
C VAL A 578 12.92 -22.85 20.09
N ILE A 579 12.91 -21.89 19.19
CA ILE A 579 11.84 -20.88 19.12
C ILE A 579 10.47 -21.52 18.82
N GLN A 580 10.43 -22.53 17.94
CA GLN A 580 9.20 -23.30 17.68
C GLN A 580 8.72 -24.05 18.93
N GLY A 581 9.64 -24.66 19.66
CA GLY A 581 9.32 -25.34 20.94
C GLY A 581 8.78 -24.38 22.00
N ILE A 582 9.31 -23.16 22.08
CA ILE A 582 8.80 -22.10 22.96
C ILE A 582 7.37 -21.73 22.55
N GLN A 583 7.12 -21.50 21.26
CA GLN A 583 5.81 -21.14 20.74
C GLN A 583 4.77 -22.25 20.99
N GLU A 584 5.12 -23.52 20.71
CA GLU A 584 4.24 -24.66 20.96
C GLU A 584 3.92 -24.86 22.44
N ALA A 585 4.92 -24.71 23.31
CA ALA A 585 4.75 -24.95 24.76
C ALA A 585 3.97 -23.80 25.43
N SER A 586 4.16 -22.55 25.00
CA SER A 586 3.53 -21.37 25.61
C SER A 586 2.20 -21.00 24.96
N GLY A 587 2.00 -21.34 23.69
CA GLY A 587 0.89 -20.85 22.88
C GLY A 587 1.04 -19.38 22.50
N ALA A 588 2.24 -18.78 22.64
CA ALA A 588 2.57 -17.43 22.24
C ALA A 588 3.29 -17.42 20.89
N THR A 589 3.13 -16.34 20.13
CA THR A 589 3.95 -16.05 18.94
C THR A 589 5.22 -15.36 19.41
N VAL A 590 6.38 -15.82 18.95
CA VAL A 590 7.69 -15.23 19.27
C VAL A 590 8.40 -14.87 17.98
N SER A 591 8.81 -13.61 17.83
CA SER A 591 9.69 -13.16 16.74
C SER A 591 10.98 -12.59 17.32
N ILE A 592 12.08 -12.67 16.57
CA ILE A 592 13.38 -12.12 16.95
C ILE A 592 14.04 -11.48 15.76
N ASP A 593 14.48 -10.23 15.94
CA ASP A 593 15.23 -9.46 14.96
C ASP A 593 16.59 -9.08 15.51
N GLU A 594 17.58 -9.06 14.64
CA GLU A 594 18.89 -8.52 14.95
C GLU A 594 18.91 -7.02 14.67
N ILE A 595 19.15 -6.21 15.70
CA ILE A 595 19.32 -4.77 15.63
C ILE A 595 20.73 -4.40 16.12
N ASP A 596 21.12 -3.13 15.98
CA ASP A 596 22.47 -2.68 16.38
C ASP A 596 22.74 -2.91 17.88
N GLU A 597 21.72 -2.76 18.73
CA GLU A 597 21.78 -2.92 20.18
C GLU A 597 21.73 -4.40 20.63
N GLY A 598 21.36 -5.34 19.76
CA GLY A 598 21.24 -6.76 20.11
C GLY A 598 20.16 -7.53 19.39
N GLY A 599 19.60 -8.55 20.04
CA GLY A 599 18.43 -9.29 19.58
C GLY A 599 17.15 -8.69 20.17
N TYR A 600 16.29 -8.13 19.35
CA TYR A 600 14.99 -7.62 19.73
C TYR A 600 13.94 -8.72 19.62
N ILE A 601 13.40 -9.15 20.75
CA ILE A 601 12.38 -10.21 20.81
C ILE A 601 11.02 -9.59 21.08
N GLU A 602 10.03 -10.00 20.29
CA GLU A 602 8.60 -9.72 20.52
C GLU A 602 7.89 -11.02 20.89
N VAL A 603 7.16 -11.00 22.01
CA VAL A 603 6.31 -12.10 22.47
C VAL A 603 4.86 -11.63 22.46
N ALA A 604 4.02 -12.25 21.65
CA ALA A 604 2.63 -11.88 21.47
C ALA A 604 1.68 -13.04 21.81
N ALA A 605 0.68 -12.77 22.66
CA ALA A 605 -0.42 -13.70 22.94
C ALA A 605 -1.68 -12.97 23.43
N ALA A 606 -2.84 -13.61 23.25
CA ALA A 606 -4.11 -13.07 23.72
C ALA A 606 -4.25 -13.09 25.26
N ASN A 607 -3.47 -13.92 25.96
CA ASN A 607 -3.53 -14.04 27.43
C ASN A 607 -2.16 -13.89 28.07
N LYS A 608 -2.15 -13.34 29.27
CA LYS A 608 -0.93 -13.08 30.04
C LYS A 608 -0.16 -14.36 30.40
N ALA A 609 -0.84 -15.46 30.68
CA ALA A 609 -0.21 -16.71 31.08
C ALA A 609 0.69 -17.29 29.97
N SER A 610 0.27 -17.18 28.71
CA SER A 610 1.09 -17.57 27.55
C SER A 610 2.33 -16.67 27.40
N ILE A 611 2.18 -15.36 27.60
CA ILE A 611 3.30 -14.41 27.57
C ILE A 611 4.31 -14.75 28.68
N ASP A 612 3.83 -14.85 29.91
CA ASP A 612 4.70 -15.12 31.08
C ASP A 612 5.48 -16.42 30.89
N LYS A 613 4.81 -17.48 30.40
CA LYS A 613 5.46 -18.77 30.11
C LYS A 613 6.50 -18.68 29.00
N ALA A 614 6.22 -17.94 27.92
CA ALA A 614 7.20 -17.73 26.85
C ALA A 614 8.41 -16.94 27.34
N LEU A 615 8.18 -15.88 28.12
CA LEU A 615 9.24 -15.08 28.73
C LEU A 615 10.08 -15.90 29.71
N GLU A 616 9.47 -16.76 30.53
CA GLU A 616 10.18 -17.68 31.43
C GLU A 616 11.12 -18.59 30.64
N MET A 617 10.61 -19.20 29.55
CA MET A 617 11.43 -20.10 28.71
C MET A 617 12.56 -19.36 28.00
N ILE A 618 12.31 -18.14 27.50
CA ILE A 618 13.34 -17.29 26.87
C ILE A 618 14.39 -16.87 27.92
N ASN A 619 13.95 -16.41 29.10
CA ASN A 619 14.84 -15.99 30.18
C ASN A 619 15.75 -17.14 30.62
N ALA A 620 15.26 -18.35 30.72
CA ALA A 620 16.05 -19.54 31.04
C ALA A 620 17.21 -19.77 30.03
N ILE A 621 17.07 -19.33 28.79
CA ILE A 621 18.11 -19.43 27.74
C ILE A 621 19.09 -18.26 27.81
N VAL A 622 18.59 -17.05 28.05
CA VAL A 622 19.36 -15.81 27.94
C VAL A 622 19.99 -15.35 29.26
N GLU A 623 19.54 -15.92 30.39
CA GLU A 623 20.11 -15.57 31.70
C GLU A 623 21.62 -15.91 31.72
N LEU A 624 22.42 -14.86 31.99
CA LEU A 624 23.86 -15.02 32.09
C LEU A 624 24.25 -15.46 33.50
N PRO A 625 25.21 -16.39 33.65
CA PRO A 625 25.66 -16.82 34.94
C PRO A 625 26.40 -15.68 35.67
N GLU A 626 25.98 -15.42 36.90
CA GLU A 626 26.53 -14.38 37.76
C GLU A 626 27.53 -14.96 38.77
N GLU A 627 28.74 -14.41 38.81
CA GLU A 627 29.73 -14.75 39.80
C GLU A 627 29.21 -14.41 41.20
N GLY A 628 29.37 -15.37 42.12
CA GLY A 628 28.95 -15.22 43.52
C GLY A 628 27.49 -15.68 43.79
N LYS A 629 26.66 -15.93 42.77
CA LYS A 629 25.28 -16.44 42.90
C LYS A 629 25.27 -17.94 43.18
N VAL A 630 24.27 -18.36 43.93
CA VAL A 630 24.03 -19.79 44.25
C VAL A 630 23.04 -20.35 43.23
N TYR A 631 23.36 -21.52 42.72
CA TYR A 631 22.55 -22.24 41.75
C TYR A 631 22.23 -23.65 42.25
N HIS A 632 21.04 -24.13 41.94
CA HIS A 632 20.67 -25.55 42.08
C HIS A 632 21.06 -26.25 40.77
N GLY A 633 22.03 -27.15 40.84
CA GLY A 633 22.55 -27.87 39.69
C GLY A 633 22.42 -29.37 39.83
N LYS A 634 22.55 -30.07 38.71
CA LYS A 634 22.49 -31.53 38.65
C LYS A 634 23.86 -32.08 38.21
N VAL A 635 24.37 -33.06 38.92
CA VAL A 635 25.65 -33.75 38.59
C VAL A 635 25.47 -34.51 37.26
N ARG A 636 26.22 -34.13 36.24
CA ARG A 636 26.17 -34.72 34.88
C ARG A 636 27.18 -35.87 34.75
N SER A 637 28.40 -35.66 35.22
CA SER A 637 29.46 -36.65 35.17
C SER A 637 30.47 -36.43 36.29
N ILE A 638 31.10 -37.55 36.74
CA ILE A 638 32.10 -37.53 37.79
C ILE A 638 33.45 -37.99 37.21
N MET A 639 34.51 -37.24 37.48
CA MET A 639 35.90 -37.49 37.09
C MET A 639 36.80 -37.56 38.31
N ASP A 640 37.99 -38.08 38.20
CA ASP A 640 38.95 -38.22 39.32
C ASP A 640 39.28 -36.91 40.04
N PHE A 641 39.15 -35.76 39.32
CA PHE A 641 39.48 -34.42 39.82
C PHE A 641 38.28 -33.57 40.25
N GLY A 642 37.05 -34.07 40.05
CA GLY A 642 35.83 -33.31 40.38
C GLY A 642 34.62 -33.77 39.60
N ALA A 643 33.50 -33.07 39.76
CA ALA A 643 32.25 -33.31 39.05
C ALA A 643 31.90 -32.17 38.10
N PHE A 644 31.29 -32.51 36.96
CA PHE A 644 30.63 -31.53 36.12
C PHE A 644 29.17 -31.46 36.54
N VAL A 645 28.76 -30.23 36.89
CA VAL A 645 27.41 -29.94 37.38
C VAL A 645 26.75 -28.99 36.38
N GLU A 646 25.61 -29.44 35.84
CA GLU A 646 24.74 -28.55 35.08
C GLU A 646 24.00 -27.63 36.06
N PHE A 647 24.48 -26.41 36.17
CA PHE A 647 23.96 -25.40 37.12
C PHE A 647 22.98 -24.41 36.48
N MET A 648 22.93 -24.40 35.14
CA MET A 648 21.95 -23.69 34.32
C MET A 648 21.65 -24.54 33.09
N PRO A 649 20.48 -24.37 32.41
CA PRO A 649 20.13 -25.11 31.20
C PRO A 649 21.26 -25.11 30.16
N ASN A 650 21.75 -26.31 29.81
CA ASN A 650 22.87 -26.53 28.86
C ASN A 650 24.22 -25.88 29.26
N ARG A 651 24.43 -25.55 30.52
CA ARG A 651 25.69 -24.98 31.03
C ARG A 651 26.24 -25.81 32.17
N ASP A 652 27.36 -26.46 31.90
CA ASP A 652 28.08 -27.29 32.86
C ASP A 652 29.23 -26.48 33.48
N GLY A 653 29.35 -26.56 34.78
CA GLY A 653 30.49 -26.00 35.52
C GLY A 653 31.30 -27.09 36.22
N LEU A 654 32.60 -26.85 36.37
CA LEU A 654 33.50 -27.74 37.10
C LEU A 654 33.40 -27.48 38.60
N LEU A 655 32.88 -28.47 39.33
CA LEU A 655 32.99 -28.58 40.79
C LEU A 655 34.23 -29.42 41.11
N HIS A 656 35.39 -28.75 41.31
CA HIS A 656 36.64 -29.44 41.62
C HIS A 656 36.56 -30.13 43.00
N ILE A 657 37.21 -31.27 43.20
CA ILE A 657 37.17 -32.06 44.44
C ILE A 657 37.50 -31.20 45.68
N SER A 658 38.41 -30.22 45.59
CA SER A 658 38.75 -29.27 46.65
C SER A 658 37.66 -28.23 46.96
N GLU A 659 36.67 -28.12 46.14
CA GLU A 659 35.54 -27.18 46.28
C GLU A 659 34.27 -27.82 46.78
N ILE A 660 34.29 -29.13 47.07
CA ILE A 660 33.14 -29.88 47.57
C ILE A 660 32.98 -29.68 49.08
N SER A 661 34.09 -29.78 49.83
CA SER A 661 34.09 -29.70 51.31
C SER A 661 35.35 -29.04 51.84
N TRP A 662 35.25 -28.49 53.06
CA TRP A 662 36.42 -27.96 53.81
C TRP A 662 37.38 -29.08 54.23
N ASN A 663 36.91 -30.34 54.39
CA ASN A 663 37.75 -31.50 54.66
C ASN A 663 38.36 -32.05 53.37
N ARG A 664 39.63 -32.37 53.38
CA ARG A 664 40.33 -32.93 52.24
C ARG A 664 39.78 -34.33 51.93
N LEU A 665 39.15 -34.47 50.75
CA LEU A 665 38.67 -35.74 50.23
C LEU A 665 39.82 -36.52 49.57
N PRO A 666 40.02 -37.82 49.86
CA PRO A 666 41.05 -38.62 49.21
C PRO A 666 40.78 -38.86 47.73
N ASP A 667 39.54 -39.11 47.39
CA ASP A 667 39.03 -39.34 46.04
C ASP A 667 37.59 -38.81 45.89
N MET A 668 37.01 -38.90 44.69
CA MET A 668 35.64 -38.45 44.42
C MET A 668 34.58 -39.41 45.03
N GLU A 669 34.89 -40.71 45.27
CA GLU A 669 33.98 -41.66 45.92
C GLU A 669 33.70 -41.23 47.37
N ALA A 670 34.69 -40.65 48.03
CA ALA A 670 34.56 -40.14 49.40
C ALA A 670 33.67 -38.87 49.49
N SER A 671 33.34 -38.25 48.41
CA SER A 671 32.41 -37.12 48.39
C SER A 671 30.93 -37.56 48.55
N GLY A 672 30.63 -38.82 48.24
CA GLY A 672 29.27 -39.34 48.25
C GLY A 672 28.38 -38.89 47.09
N LEU A 673 28.87 -38.03 46.18
CA LEU A 673 28.14 -37.57 45.02
C LEU A 673 27.99 -38.65 43.96
N LYS A 674 26.80 -38.74 43.35
CA LYS A 674 26.48 -39.63 42.24
C LYS A 674 26.01 -38.85 41.04
N GLU A 675 26.18 -39.43 39.86
CA GLU A 675 25.59 -38.87 38.65
C GLU A 675 24.06 -38.82 38.79
N GLY A 676 23.50 -37.66 38.53
CA GLY A 676 22.07 -37.39 38.68
C GLY A 676 21.68 -36.69 39.98
N ASP A 677 22.60 -36.55 40.97
CA ASP A 677 22.30 -35.88 42.22
C ASP A 677 22.08 -34.37 42.02
N GLU A 678 21.12 -33.82 42.76
CA GLU A 678 20.88 -32.38 42.83
C GLU A 678 21.75 -31.78 43.92
N VAL A 679 22.49 -30.72 43.59
CA VAL A 679 23.44 -30.06 44.48
C VAL A 679 23.32 -28.55 44.42
N GLU A 680 23.46 -27.88 45.55
CA GLU A 680 23.61 -26.44 45.60
C GLU A 680 25.07 -26.06 45.40
N VAL A 681 25.33 -25.20 44.42
CA VAL A 681 26.68 -24.75 44.06
C VAL A 681 26.72 -23.24 43.92
N LYS A 682 27.80 -22.64 44.37
CA LYS A 682 28.07 -21.23 44.17
C LYS A 682 29.02 -21.06 43.00
N LEU A 683 28.68 -20.19 42.03
CA LEU A 683 29.57 -19.86 40.93
C LEU A 683 30.70 -18.94 41.46
N LEU A 684 31.93 -19.42 41.41
CA LEU A 684 33.09 -18.68 41.89
C LEU A 684 33.70 -17.76 40.83
N GLU A 685 33.80 -18.25 39.60
CA GLU A 685 34.54 -17.59 38.54
C GLU A 685 34.03 -18.03 37.17
N VAL A 686 33.93 -17.10 36.25
CA VAL A 686 33.72 -17.28 34.82
C VAL A 686 35.02 -17.02 34.10
N ASP A 687 35.71 -18.04 33.60
CA ASP A 687 36.89 -17.83 32.76
C ASP A 687 36.54 -17.25 31.41
N LYS A 688 36.70 -15.96 31.24
CA LYS A 688 36.41 -15.19 30.01
C LYS A 688 37.19 -15.65 28.78
N LYS A 689 38.28 -16.41 28.91
CA LYS A 689 39.09 -16.91 27.80
C LYS A 689 38.68 -18.28 27.32
N THR A 690 38.24 -19.16 28.24
CA THR A 690 37.89 -20.54 27.91
C THR A 690 36.40 -20.81 28.01
N GLY A 691 35.60 -19.87 28.51
CA GLY A 691 34.16 -20.05 28.74
C GLY A 691 33.81 -21.05 29.82
N LYS A 692 34.77 -21.43 30.70
CA LYS A 692 34.57 -22.46 31.73
C LYS A 692 34.12 -21.82 33.04
N PHE A 693 33.19 -22.52 33.71
CA PHE A 693 32.62 -22.12 34.99
C PHE A 693 33.23 -22.93 36.12
N ARG A 694 33.59 -22.23 37.19
CA ARG A 694 34.09 -22.88 38.43
C ARG A 694 33.05 -22.78 39.52
N LEU A 695 32.66 -23.94 40.03
CA LEU A 695 31.62 -24.08 41.04
C LEU A 695 32.22 -24.49 42.38
N SER A 696 31.53 -24.15 43.47
CA SER A 696 31.92 -24.53 44.82
C SER A 696 30.70 -24.84 45.70
N MET A 697 30.67 -25.98 46.30
CA MET A 697 29.78 -26.32 47.41
C MET A 697 30.38 -25.89 48.74
N ARG A 698 31.73 -25.88 48.84
CA ARG A 698 32.48 -25.46 50.01
C ARG A 698 32.16 -24.03 50.41
N ALA A 699 31.98 -23.15 49.44
CA ALA A 699 31.66 -21.74 49.69
C ALA A 699 30.27 -21.52 50.33
N LEU A 700 29.42 -22.54 50.38
CA LEU A 700 28.09 -22.52 51.03
C LEU A 700 28.13 -23.12 52.46
N GLN A 701 29.25 -23.77 52.83
CA GLN A 701 29.43 -24.39 54.14
C GLN A 701 30.14 -23.45 55.12
N GLU A 702 29.75 -23.48 56.38
CA GLU A 702 30.46 -22.75 57.42
C GLU A 702 31.93 -23.24 57.56
N LYS A 703 32.86 -22.29 57.60
CA LYS A 703 34.25 -22.59 57.72
C LYS A 703 34.53 -23.17 59.12
N PRO A 704 35.08 -24.42 59.25
CA PRO A 704 35.40 -24.99 60.57
C PRO A 704 36.36 -24.12 61.37
N GLU A 705 36.12 -23.98 62.68
CA GLU A 705 37.01 -23.26 63.57
C GLU A 705 38.41 -23.92 63.60
N GLY A 706 39.45 -23.13 63.30
CA GLY A 706 40.83 -23.63 63.27
C GLY A 706 41.35 -24.12 61.93
N TRP A 707 40.55 -24.03 60.85
CA TRP A 707 41.00 -24.42 59.52
C TRP A 707 42.06 -23.46 58.97
N VAL A 708 43.25 -23.99 58.60
CA VAL A 708 44.39 -23.29 58.04
C VAL A 708 44.54 -23.76 56.59
N GLU A 709 44.66 -22.81 55.65
CA GLU A 709 44.85 -23.10 54.26
C GLU A 709 46.15 -23.88 54.03
N PRO A 710 46.12 -25.07 53.38
CA PRO A 710 47.31 -25.83 53.11
C PRO A 710 48.25 -25.07 52.21
N GLN A 711 49.45 -24.72 52.69
CA GLN A 711 50.49 -24.06 51.89
C GLN A 711 50.80 -24.92 50.66
N ARG A 712 50.60 -24.34 49.47
CA ARG A 712 51.03 -24.97 48.22
C ARG A 712 52.54 -25.07 48.23
N ALA A 713 53.11 -26.28 48.17
CA ALA A 713 54.52 -26.52 47.94
C ALA A 713 54.98 -25.82 46.64
N PRO A 714 56.14 -25.13 46.64
CA PRO A 714 56.62 -24.42 45.47
C PRO A 714 56.84 -25.44 44.33
N ARG A 715 56.31 -25.17 43.18
CA ARG A 715 56.56 -25.90 41.92
C ARG A 715 58.05 -25.87 41.63
N GLY A 716 58.77 -26.99 41.77
CA GLY A 716 60.15 -27.12 41.36
C GLY A 716 60.33 -26.75 39.88
N GLU A 717 61.35 -25.92 39.63
CA GLU A 717 61.86 -25.56 38.31
C GLU A 717 62.17 -26.80 37.52
N ARG A 718 61.51 -27.01 36.42
CA ARG A 718 61.85 -28.03 35.42
C ARG A 718 63.02 -27.47 34.59
N GLY A 719 64.18 -28.11 34.74
CA GLY A 719 65.41 -27.85 34.05
C GLY A 719 65.28 -27.79 32.51
N GLU A 720 66.11 -26.94 31.96
CA GLU A 720 66.37 -26.73 30.56
C GLU A 720 66.63 -28.06 29.82
N ARG A 721 65.87 -28.32 28.75
CA ARG A 721 66.21 -29.31 27.74
C ARG A 721 66.81 -28.60 26.52
N GLY A 722 68.09 -28.98 26.24
CA GLY A 722 68.92 -28.52 25.18
C GLY A 722 68.40 -28.81 23.74
N PRO A 723 69.12 -28.32 22.73
CA PRO A 723 68.61 -28.03 21.40
C PRO A 723 68.34 -29.26 20.53
N ARG A 724 67.24 -29.23 19.82
CA ARG A 724 66.87 -30.24 18.80
C ARG A 724 67.61 -29.92 17.48
N ARG A 725 68.31 -30.94 17.00
CA ARG A 725 68.95 -31.01 15.70
C ARG A 725 67.94 -30.98 14.56
N GLU A 726 68.22 -30.20 13.55
CA GLU A 726 67.64 -30.24 12.21
C GLU A 726 67.93 -31.60 11.48
N GLY A 727 66.98 -32.11 10.78
CA GLY A 727 67.18 -33.24 9.92
C GLY A 727 65.93 -33.48 9.07
N GLY A 728 66.02 -33.06 7.80
CA GLY A 728 65.12 -33.07 6.72
C GLY A 728 64.58 -34.42 6.30
N ASN A 729 63.46 -34.46 5.67
CA ASN A 729 63.35 -34.90 4.28
C ASN A 729 61.94 -34.70 3.72
N ARG A 730 61.88 -34.27 2.47
CA ARG A 730 60.72 -34.11 1.64
C ARG A 730 60.25 -35.49 1.11
N GLY A 731 58.94 -35.62 0.95
CA GLY A 731 58.34 -36.69 0.13
C GLY A 731 56.87 -36.40 -0.13
N PRO A 732 56.30 -36.80 -1.26
CA PRO A 732 55.43 -35.87 -2.04
C PRO A 732 53.91 -36.13 -1.87
N ARG A 733 53.20 -35.09 -2.36
CA ARG A 733 51.75 -35.10 -2.63
C ARG A 733 51.30 -36.31 -3.44
N ARG A 734 50.19 -36.93 -3.06
CA ARG A 734 49.33 -37.70 -3.94
C ARG A 734 47.94 -37.12 -3.96
N GLU A 735 47.54 -36.67 -5.13
CA GLU A 735 46.17 -36.48 -5.61
C GLU A 735 45.53 -37.87 -5.77
N SER A 736 44.29 -37.96 -5.46
CA SER A 736 43.36 -38.93 -6.04
C SER A 736 41.96 -38.45 -5.61
N GLY A 737 41.00 -38.14 -6.41
CA GLY A 737 40.56 -38.90 -7.60
C GLY A 737 39.08 -39.16 -7.37
N ASN A 738 38.29 -38.45 -8.15
CA ASN A 738 36.85 -38.68 -8.34
C ASN A 738 36.49 -40.15 -8.41
N ASN A 739 35.38 -40.54 -7.75
CA ASN A 739 34.62 -41.68 -8.23
C ASN A 739 33.10 -41.38 -8.10
N ARG A 740 32.50 -41.21 -9.27
CA ARG A 740 31.07 -41.28 -9.51
C ARG A 740 30.68 -42.74 -9.69
N GLY A 741 29.67 -43.21 -9.02
CA GLY A 741 28.98 -44.50 -9.24
C GLY A 741 27.48 -44.23 -9.52
N PRO A 742 26.74 -45.14 -10.18
CA PRO A 742 25.76 -44.74 -11.19
C PRO A 742 24.30 -44.70 -10.73
N ARG A 743 23.51 -43.88 -11.49
CA ARG A 743 22.06 -43.81 -11.49
C ARG A 743 21.43 -45.21 -11.69
N ARG A 744 20.39 -45.52 -10.91
CA ARG A 744 19.36 -46.47 -11.29
C ARG A 744 18.10 -45.70 -11.73
N GLU A 745 17.75 -45.91 -12.99
CA GLU A 745 16.43 -45.63 -13.58
C GLU A 745 15.38 -46.57 -12.95
N HIS A 746 14.24 -46.04 -12.60
CA HIS A 746 13.01 -46.81 -12.54
C HIS A 746 11.95 -46.10 -13.38
N ASN A 747 11.67 -46.74 -14.52
CA ASN A 747 10.43 -46.67 -15.27
C ASN A 747 9.26 -47.06 -14.39
N ASN A 748 8.17 -46.34 -14.46
CA ASN A 748 6.83 -46.95 -14.49
C ASN A 748 5.86 -46.01 -15.27
N ASN A 749 5.44 -46.54 -16.40
CA ASN A 749 4.20 -46.23 -17.08
C ASN A 749 3.00 -46.61 -16.19
N ASN A 750 1.94 -45.82 -16.26
CA ASN A 750 0.55 -46.19 -16.60
C ASN A 750 -0.31 -44.93 -16.48
N GLU A 751 -0.90 -44.51 -17.61
CA GLU A 751 -2.30 -44.57 -18.02
C GLU A 751 -3.34 -44.35 -16.87
N GLU A 752 -3.98 -43.19 -16.84
CA GLU A 752 -5.31 -42.79 -17.35
C GLU A 752 -5.48 -41.28 -17.31
#